data_bab51e89c2e45d16e8890aa049f4166a
#
_entry.id   bab51e89c2e45d16e8890aa049f4166a
#
_cell.length_a   1.000
_cell.length_b   1.000
_cell.length_c   1.000
_cell.angle_alpha   90.00
_cell.angle_beta   90.00
_cell.angle_gamma   90.00
#
_symmetry.space_group_name_H-M   'P 1'
#
loop_
_entity.id
_entity.type
_entity.pdbx_description
1 polymer ?
#
loop_
_entity_poly.entity_id
_entity_poly.type
_entity_poly.pdbx_seq_one_letter_code
_entity_poly.pdbx_strand_id
1 'polypeptide(L)'
;MLVLSLLLILTPAIAPAQKVNNSPAPAWLVPFTPDLSQKPNAKNISDGYYLLLLEEQRHAELKSNYQHFIRQIISEAGIQNGSEISVDYDPQYEKLTFHKIVIHRDGKEINRLPGAAFKLLQKEQDLSRFIYSGTYTAYLILEDVRKGDQIEYAYSINGDNPIFNGKLDSRIYFVAYEPIVNYYKNLIVSPQRQIRFKRYNNAAAPLQKSWNGLTVYEWNKVDVRETDNTNFVPSWYNPFTYVQVSEYPSWKEVAQWGMKVNQTPAPGSLLAGKIAAFKKAANGNPATYLLQALRFVQDDIRYMGIEMGEYSHRPNNPDRVLAQRFGDCKDKALLLCTILRANNIVADMAYVNTDLREAVSEILPSPNAFNHAIVHAVLNNKVYWLDGTMSYQRGSLADLCEPDYGRALVVTDTTTQLTPVIPTTRGKIAVREIFTLPDDANKDGKLEVVTTYHRDDADAQRAELAGTSMKDKEKSYLAFYKKLYGDVVIRDSITTRDSVAGNTIFVNESYLVHDIWKNDSSSNKLLFTTNAQSFYDALSFISDDKRKIPVSIRYPYDLDYQIILHTPVKWSLDQTPLHLQNEYYTFDYTATIREQQVILSYHFKTFSDHIPVKFIPQYVKDLKKMNEVTSMDLTWNPGTAAARHPDGKGNWLAIVLALLFAGVFAGLAFIFYKHSVTPAGETPESLPIGGGLVLLAIGLVFTPMGEITGICKMAVFDYSYWISISDRQDLGNITVVQLFLIMEMMVNIFMLAYSILLAVLFFQRRDTFPFALATFYFIATVFIYADNSLNHYLFKTEKPKDIFNINSILWPLLRMAIWVPYLLISQRGKNTFTMPYRPPQG
;
A
#
# COMPACT_ATOMS: atom_id res chain seq x y z
N MET A 1 50.89 -41.42 -34.75
CA MET A 1 50.39 -40.01 -34.57
C MET A 1 49.52 -40.00 -33.36
N LEU A 2 50.05 -39.57 -32.22
CA LEU A 2 49.36 -39.44 -30.97
C LEU A 2 48.54 -38.14 -30.98
N VAL A 3 47.21 -38.24 -30.77
CA VAL A 3 46.36 -37.10 -30.50
C VAL A 3 46.27 -36.97 -28.96
N LEU A 4 46.94 -35.98 -28.42
CA LEU A 4 46.92 -35.63 -27.00
C LEU A 4 45.64 -34.79 -26.72
N SER A 5 44.60 -35.41 -26.14
CA SER A 5 43.39 -34.72 -25.71
C SER A 5 43.69 -33.98 -24.40
N LEU A 6 43.75 -32.68 -24.44
CA LEU A 6 43.88 -31.81 -23.28
C LEU A 6 42.52 -31.71 -22.61
N LEU A 7 42.27 -32.47 -21.54
CA LEU A 7 41.12 -32.35 -20.66
C LEU A 7 41.33 -31.09 -19.77
N LEU A 8 40.74 -29.98 -20.13
CA LEU A 8 40.57 -28.83 -19.23
C LEU A 8 39.59 -29.26 -18.15
N ILE A 9 40.12 -29.59 -16.98
CA ILE A 9 39.30 -29.73 -15.77
C ILE A 9 38.89 -28.34 -15.36
N LEU A 10 37.65 -27.93 -15.74
CA LEU A 10 36.94 -26.84 -15.14
C LEU A 10 36.58 -27.27 -13.70
N THR A 11 37.45 -26.97 -12.76
CA THR A 11 37.07 -26.96 -11.35
C THR A 11 36.05 -25.83 -11.20
N PRO A 12 34.80 -26.11 -10.80
CA PRO A 12 33.89 -25.03 -10.38
C PRO A 12 34.61 -24.34 -9.23
N ALA A 13 34.88 -23.05 -9.37
CA ALA A 13 35.26 -22.22 -8.27
C ALA A 13 34.06 -22.25 -7.30
N ILE A 14 34.13 -23.11 -6.30
CA ILE A 14 33.18 -23.13 -5.17
C ILE A 14 33.44 -21.78 -4.47
N ALA A 15 32.61 -20.79 -4.78
CA ALA A 15 32.56 -19.57 -3.98
C ALA A 15 32.43 -20.02 -2.52
N PRO A 16 33.28 -19.55 -1.59
CA PRO A 16 33.17 -19.94 -0.19
C PRO A 16 31.75 -19.60 0.26
N ALA A 17 31.02 -20.62 0.72
CA ALA A 17 29.69 -20.42 1.27
C ALA A 17 29.83 -19.34 2.35
N GLN A 18 29.13 -18.22 2.17
CA GLN A 18 29.10 -17.15 3.17
C GLN A 18 28.64 -17.76 4.50
N LYS A 19 29.51 -17.68 5.51
CA LYS A 19 29.29 -18.32 6.82
C LYS A 19 29.13 -17.22 7.86
N VAL A 20 28.05 -17.28 8.62
CA VAL A 20 27.92 -16.48 9.84
C VAL A 20 28.97 -16.96 10.84
N ASN A 21 29.77 -16.04 11.37
CA ASN A 21 30.82 -16.33 12.33
C ASN A 21 30.28 -16.27 13.77
N ASN A 22 30.92 -17.02 14.68
CA ASN A 22 30.67 -16.94 16.10
C ASN A 22 31.97 -16.62 16.83
N SER A 23 31.92 -15.71 17.81
CA SER A 23 33.06 -15.37 18.68
C SER A 23 32.59 -14.81 20.03
N PRO A 24 33.42 -14.73 21.05
CA PRO A 24 33.15 -13.92 22.24
C PRO A 24 32.85 -12.46 21.89
N ALA A 25 32.17 -11.77 22.81
CA ALA A 25 31.91 -10.34 22.67
C ALA A 25 33.22 -9.53 22.52
N PRO A 26 33.22 -8.43 21.72
CA PRO A 26 34.41 -7.62 21.49
C PRO A 26 34.95 -7.00 22.77
N ALA A 27 36.28 -7.00 22.94
CA ALA A 27 36.94 -6.42 24.11
C ALA A 27 36.91 -4.89 24.18
N TRP A 28 36.56 -4.22 23.08
CA TRP A 28 36.50 -2.77 22.99
C TRP A 28 35.20 -2.17 23.55
N LEU A 29 34.20 -2.98 23.90
CA LEU A 29 32.89 -2.49 24.36
C LEU A 29 33.05 -1.64 25.64
N VAL A 30 32.33 -0.54 25.67
CA VAL A 30 32.13 0.27 26.86
C VAL A 30 31.16 -0.46 27.79
N PRO A 31 31.51 -0.73 29.06
CA PRO A 31 30.60 -1.44 29.96
C PRO A 31 29.28 -0.68 30.14
N PHE A 32 28.19 -1.40 29.95
CA PHE A 32 26.83 -0.93 30.21
C PHE A 32 26.05 -2.01 30.97
N THR A 33 25.30 -1.61 32.00
CA THR A 33 24.45 -2.50 32.79
C THR A 33 23.02 -2.00 32.72
N PRO A 34 22.11 -2.73 32.02
CA PRO A 34 20.70 -2.35 31.92
C PRO A 34 19.94 -2.62 33.23
N ASP A 35 18.94 -1.81 33.54
CA ASP A 35 17.96 -2.10 34.59
C ASP A 35 16.85 -3.00 34.05
N LEU A 36 16.97 -4.31 34.26
CA LEU A 36 16.00 -5.29 33.77
C LEU A 36 14.74 -5.42 34.67
N SER A 37 14.68 -4.69 35.77
CA SER A 37 13.52 -4.72 36.69
C SER A 37 12.31 -3.90 36.18
N GLN A 38 12.55 -2.95 35.31
CA GLN A 38 11.54 -2.07 34.76
C GLN A 38 10.68 -2.77 33.69
N LYS A 39 9.45 -2.31 33.55
CA LYS A 39 8.49 -2.83 32.54
C LYS A 39 7.79 -1.66 31.84
N PRO A 40 7.51 -1.77 30.52
CA PRO A 40 6.73 -0.77 29.82
C PRO A 40 5.24 -0.84 30.21
N ASN A 41 4.49 0.18 29.85
CA ASN A 41 3.04 0.13 29.97
C ASN A 41 2.47 -0.97 29.05
N ALA A 42 1.74 -1.94 29.60
CA ALA A 42 1.20 -3.07 28.86
C ALA A 42 0.28 -2.69 27.70
N LYS A 43 -0.36 -1.50 27.76
CA LYS A 43 -1.23 -0.99 26.69
C LYS A 43 -0.47 -0.61 25.40
N ASN A 44 0.83 -0.43 25.49
CA ASN A 44 1.68 -0.03 24.36
C ASN A 44 2.34 -1.22 23.66
N ILE A 45 2.02 -2.47 24.06
CA ILE A 45 2.63 -3.66 23.46
C ILE A 45 1.65 -4.26 22.45
N SER A 46 1.95 -4.14 21.16
CA SER A 46 1.11 -4.63 20.07
C SER A 46 1.44 -6.07 19.65
N ASP A 47 2.73 -6.41 19.51
CA ASP A 47 3.20 -7.66 18.90
C ASP A 47 3.42 -8.80 19.90
N GLY A 48 3.03 -8.61 21.15
CA GLY A 48 3.11 -9.61 22.18
C GLY A 48 4.50 -9.84 22.78
N TYR A 49 5.45 -8.94 22.50
CA TYR A 49 6.76 -8.85 23.14
C TYR A 49 7.17 -7.39 23.29
N TYR A 50 8.22 -7.12 24.06
CA TYR A 50 8.87 -5.81 24.16
C TYR A 50 10.37 -5.99 24.35
N LEU A 51 11.14 -4.92 24.14
CA LEU A 51 12.58 -4.93 24.34
C LEU A 51 12.93 -4.47 25.76
N LEU A 52 13.49 -5.37 26.55
CA LEU A 52 14.14 -5.03 27.82
C LEU A 52 15.43 -4.24 27.59
N LEU A 53 16.12 -4.56 26.49
CA LEU A 53 17.37 -3.88 26.10
C LEU A 53 17.46 -3.76 24.59
N LEU A 54 17.83 -2.55 24.14
CA LEU A 54 18.48 -2.30 22.87
C LEU A 54 19.78 -1.54 23.14
N GLU A 55 20.90 -2.22 22.94
CA GLU A 55 22.22 -1.65 23.04
C GLU A 55 22.89 -1.66 21.67
N GLU A 56 23.45 -0.52 21.26
CA GLU A 56 24.24 -0.37 20.04
C GLU A 56 25.53 0.38 20.38
N GLN A 57 26.69 -0.21 20.03
CA GLN A 57 27.99 0.39 20.22
C GLN A 57 28.77 0.39 18.90
N ARG A 58 29.12 1.58 18.41
CA ARG A 58 29.85 1.73 17.15
C ARG A 58 31.27 2.22 17.40
N HIS A 59 32.26 1.43 16.97
CA HIS A 59 33.68 1.81 17.04
C HIS A 59 34.14 2.20 15.62
N ALA A 60 34.41 3.49 15.42
CA ALA A 60 34.69 4.05 14.10
C ALA A 60 36.00 3.53 13.48
N GLU A 61 37.10 3.47 14.27
CA GLU A 61 38.42 3.03 13.77
C GLU A 61 38.47 1.56 13.44
N LEU A 62 37.73 0.72 14.18
CA LEU A 62 37.61 -0.72 13.92
C LEU A 62 36.53 -1.02 12.87
N LYS A 63 35.76 -0.02 12.47
CA LYS A 63 34.61 -0.19 11.57
C LYS A 63 33.66 -1.29 12.06
N SER A 64 33.39 -1.29 13.36
CA SER A 64 32.62 -2.33 14.01
C SER A 64 31.38 -1.75 14.68
N ASN A 65 30.24 -2.35 14.39
CA ASN A 65 28.94 -2.02 14.98
C ASN A 65 28.45 -3.23 15.76
N TYR A 66 28.46 -3.15 17.08
CA TYR A 66 27.95 -4.17 17.99
C TYR A 66 26.51 -3.84 18.36
N GLN A 67 25.64 -4.87 18.33
CA GLN A 67 24.25 -4.76 18.74
C GLN A 67 23.92 -5.88 19.72
N HIS A 68 23.15 -5.54 20.77
CA HIS A 68 22.71 -6.45 21.80
C HIS A 68 21.26 -6.19 22.16
N PHE A 69 20.45 -7.23 22.14
CA PHE A 69 19.02 -7.15 22.37
C PHE A 69 18.62 -8.14 23.46
N ILE A 70 17.64 -7.73 24.27
CA ILE A 70 16.90 -8.63 25.17
C ILE A 70 15.42 -8.40 24.91
N ARG A 71 14.72 -9.41 24.39
CA ARG A 71 13.28 -9.42 24.14
C ARG A 71 12.56 -10.17 25.25
N GLN A 72 11.49 -9.60 25.83
CA GLN A 72 10.59 -10.29 26.76
C GLN A 72 9.34 -10.75 26.03
N ILE A 73 9.09 -12.04 25.99
CA ILE A 73 7.90 -12.65 25.39
C ILE A 73 6.76 -12.64 26.41
N ILE A 74 5.60 -12.05 26.07
CA ILE A 74 4.49 -11.91 27.01
C ILE A 74 3.20 -12.61 26.57
N SER A 75 3.10 -13.04 25.32
CA SER A 75 1.90 -13.71 24.76
C SER A 75 2.26 -14.72 23.68
N GLU A 76 1.26 -15.48 23.21
CA GLU A 76 1.40 -16.40 22.07
C GLU A 76 1.77 -15.66 20.78
N ALA A 77 1.21 -14.45 20.53
CA ALA A 77 1.63 -13.62 19.42
C ALA A 77 3.12 -13.25 19.52
N GLY A 78 3.62 -12.98 20.74
CA GLY A 78 5.02 -12.69 20.99
C GLY A 78 5.96 -13.87 20.72
N ILE A 79 5.49 -15.11 20.87
CA ILE A 79 6.25 -16.29 20.46
C ILE A 79 6.46 -16.25 18.94
N GLN A 80 5.42 -16.02 18.18
CA GLN A 80 5.49 -15.96 16.72
C GLN A 80 6.36 -14.78 16.25
N ASN A 81 6.11 -13.58 16.78
CA ASN A 81 6.75 -12.35 16.31
C ASN A 81 8.16 -12.12 16.89
N GLY A 82 8.42 -12.64 18.09
CA GLY A 82 9.69 -12.41 18.81
C GLY A 82 10.73 -13.51 18.66
N SER A 83 10.39 -14.71 18.12
CA SER A 83 11.33 -15.85 17.99
C SER A 83 12.28 -15.72 16.82
N GLU A 84 12.08 -14.77 15.94
CA GLU A 84 12.91 -14.55 14.76
C GLU A 84 14.11 -13.64 15.09
N ILE A 85 15.29 -14.04 14.64
CA ILE A 85 16.48 -13.19 14.57
C ILE A 85 16.82 -13.02 13.10
N SER A 86 16.81 -11.75 12.65
CA SER A 86 17.03 -11.36 11.26
C SER A 86 18.02 -10.21 11.23
N VAL A 87 19.16 -10.39 10.54
CA VAL A 87 20.22 -9.38 10.48
C VAL A 87 20.66 -9.18 9.03
N ASP A 88 20.50 -7.96 8.54
CA ASP A 88 20.92 -7.58 7.19
C ASP A 88 22.37 -7.12 7.20
N TYR A 89 23.15 -7.49 6.17
CA TYR A 89 24.53 -7.04 5.96
C TYR A 89 24.92 -7.14 4.48
N ASP A 90 25.88 -6.32 4.05
CA ASP A 90 26.45 -6.38 2.70
C ASP A 90 27.75 -7.20 2.74
N PRO A 91 27.76 -8.44 2.21
CA PRO A 91 28.91 -9.33 2.30
C PRO A 91 30.11 -8.88 1.48
N GLN A 92 29.98 -7.84 0.65
CA GLN A 92 31.12 -7.32 -0.12
C GLN A 92 32.14 -6.56 0.74
N TYR A 93 31.68 -5.95 1.82
CA TYR A 93 32.54 -5.20 2.73
C TYR A 93 32.21 -5.42 4.20
N GLU A 94 31.14 -6.15 4.53
CA GLU A 94 30.74 -6.42 5.90
C GLU A 94 30.85 -7.90 6.26
N LYS A 95 31.14 -8.17 7.52
CA LYS A 95 31.21 -9.51 8.11
C LYS A 95 30.34 -9.55 9.35
N LEU A 96 29.36 -10.44 9.35
CA LEU A 96 28.47 -10.69 10.49
C LEU A 96 29.09 -11.72 11.43
N THR A 97 29.10 -11.40 12.72
CA THR A 97 29.59 -12.30 13.79
C THR A 97 28.60 -12.25 14.95
N PHE A 98 28.10 -13.41 15.36
CA PHE A 98 27.27 -13.53 16.55
C PHE A 98 28.12 -13.84 17.78
N HIS A 99 27.72 -13.24 18.91
CA HIS A 99 28.43 -13.35 20.19
C HIS A 99 27.59 -14.06 21.24
N LYS A 100 26.27 -13.95 21.17
CA LYS A 100 25.34 -14.55 22.12
C LYS A 100 24.01 -14.86 21.47
N ILE A 101 23.42 -16.00 21.80
CA ILE A 101 21.99 -16.32 21.58
C ILE A 101 21.57 -17.20 22.72
N VAL A 102 20.78 -16.67 23.65
CA VAL A 102 20.38 -17.37 24.88
C VAL A 102 18.88 -17.15 25.13
N ILE A 103 18.19 -18.18 25.53
CA ILE A 103 16.84 -18.11 26.08
C ILE A 103 16.95 -18.24 27.61
N HIS A 104 16.51 -17.22 28.33
CA HIS A 104 16.39 -17.26 29.79
C HIS A 104 14.97 -17.72 30.15
N ARG A 105 14.86 -18.82 30.84
CA ARG A 105 13.60 -19.46 31.28
C ARG A 105 13.74 -20.00 32.71
N ASP A 106 12.88 -19.54 33.59
CA ASP A 106 12.82 -20.03 34.99
C ASP A 106 14.20 -19.99 35.71
N GLY A 107 14.95 -18.89 35.48
CA GLY A 107 16.30 -18.71 36.07
C GLY A 107 17.40 -19.54 35.42
N LYS A 108 17.14 -20.28 34.34
CA LYS A 108 18.11 -21.07 33.57
C LYS A 108 18.43 -20.40 32.24
N GLU A 109 19.68 -20.53 31.82
CA GLU A 109 20.16 -20.10 30.50
C GLU A 109 20.20 -21.28 29.54
N ILE A 110 19.52 -21.16 28.41
CA ILE A 110 19.53 -22.12 27.31
C ILE A 110 20.32 -21.51 26.17
N ASN A 111 21.58 -21.89 26.03
CA ASN A 111 22.44 -21.37 24.97
C ASN A 111 22.08 -21.99 23.61
N ARG A 112 21.66 -21.16 22.66
CA ARG A 112 21.27 -21.55 21.32
C ARG A 112 22.31 -21.21 20.25
N LEU A 113 23.38 -20.49 20.60
CA LEU A 113 24.42 -20.07 19.63
C LEU A 113 25.21 -21.28 19.05
N PRO A 114 25.63 -22.30 19.78
CA PRO A 114 26.40 -23.40 19.21
C PRO A 114 25.66 -24.23 18.17
N GLY A 115 24.32 -24.27 18.26
CA GLY A 115 23.45 -25.00 17.33
C GLY A 115 22.74 -24.13 16.32
N ALA A 116 23.08 -22.84 16.25
CA ALA A 116 22.38 -21.88 15.38
C ALA A 116 22.63 -22.17 13.89
N ALA A 117 21.59 -22.59 13.18
CA ALA A 117 21.61 -22.85 11.74
C ALA A 117 21.02 -21.66 10.99
N PHE A 118 21.83 -20.62 10.76
CA PHE A 118 21.40 -19.46 9.99
C PHE A 118 21.14 -19.80 8.53
N LYS A 119 20.00 -19.34 8.01
CA LYS A 119 19.71 -19.29 6.57
C LYS A 119 20.17 -17.93 6.06
N LEU A 120 20.99 -17.96 5.02
CA LEU A 120 21.42 -16.74 4.33
C LEU A 120 20.52 -16.53 3.12
N LEU A 121 19.73 -15.48 3.15
CA LEU A 121 18.79 -15.13 2.10
C LEU A 121 19.26 -13.84 1.44
N GLN A 122 19.39 -13.83 0.13
CA GLN A 122 19.59 -12.58 -0.59
C GLN A 122 18.31 -11.76 -0.49
N LYS A 123 18.42 -10.53 -0.01
CA LYS A 123 17.29 -9.64 0.23
C LYS A 123 17.43 -8.40 -0.65
N GLU A 124 16.62 -8.36 -1.69
CA GLU A 124 16.56 -7.23 -2.60
C GLU A 124 15.31 -6.39 -2.27
N GLN A 125 15.48 -5.35 -1.46
CA GLN A 125 14.36 -4.51 -1.01
C GLN A 125 13.77 -3.64 -2.12
N ASP A 126 14.60 -3.20 -3.06
CA ASP A 126 14.24 -2.29 -4.15
C ASP A 126 14.09 -2.99 -5.51
N LEU A 127 13.84 -4.31 -5.54
CA LEU A 127 13.69 -5.09 -6.75
C LEU A 127 12.55 -4.56 -7.65
N SER A 128 11.45 -4.08 -7.06
CA SER A 128 10.35 -3.44 -7.79
C SER A 128 10.77 -2.16 -8.53
N ARG A 129 11.88 -1.55 -8.11
CA ARG A 129 12.53 -0.38 -8.73
C ARG A 129 13.70 -0.78 -9.64
N PHE A 130 13.88 -2.08 -9.89
CA PHE A 130 15.02 -2.64 -10.64
C PHE A 130 16.39 -2.31 -10.06
N ILE A 131 16.49 -2.23 -8.71
CA ILE A 131 17.74 -2.01 -7.98
C ILE A 131 18.13 -3.29 -7.25
N TYR A 132 19.35 -3.74 -7.46
CA TYR A 132 19.95 -4.91 -6.85
C TYR A 132 21.08 -4.45 -5.91
N SER A 133 20.84 -4.53 -4.60
CA SER A 133 21.81 -4.09 -3.58
C SER A 133 22.86 -5.14 -3.22
N GLY A 134 22.52 -6.41 -3.44
CA GLY A 134 23.37 -7.53 -3.03
C GLY A 134 23.41 -7.76 -1.52
N THR A 135 22.47 -7.17 -0.78
CA THR A 135 22.33 -7.34 0.67
C THR A 135 21.86 -8.76 0.99
N TYR A 136 22.39 -9.33 2.07
CA TYR A 136 21.96 -10.60 2.62
C TYR A 136 21.32 -10.42 3.99
N THR A 137 20.34 -11.25 4.26
CA THR A 137 19.76 -11.41 5.60
C THR A 137 20.23 -12.74 6.16
N ALA A 138 20.89 -12.69 7.31
CA ALA A 138 21.10 -13.88 8.14
C ALA A 138 19.84 -14.10 9.01
N TYR A 139 19.14 -15.18 8.75
CA TYR A 139 17.82 -15.47 9.29
C TYR A 139 17.87 -16.73 10.16
N LEU A 140 17.37 -16.64 11.38
CA LEU A 140 17.26 -17.74 12.33
C LEU A 140 15.91 -17.70 13.04
N ILE A 141 15.20 -18.82 13.05
CA ILE A 141 14.03 -19.03 13.92
C ILE A 141 14.47 -19.84 15.13
N LEU A 142 14.23 -19.31 16.32
CA LEU A 142 14.51 -20.02 17.57
C LEU A 142 13.39 -21.02 17.86
N GLU A 143 13.78 -22.25 18.12
CA GLU A 143 12.88 -23.34 18.49
C GLU A 143 12.56 -23.33 19.99
N ASP A 144 11.38 -23.87 20.37
CA ASP A 144 10.91 -23.99 21.74
C ASP A 144 10.94 -22.68 22.53
N VAL A 145 10.52 -21.59 21.90
CA VAL A 145 10.26 -20.31 22.59
C VAL A 145 8.90 -20.39 23.25
N ARG A 146 8.79 -19.86 24.49
CA ARG A 146 7.57 -19.91 25.29
C ARG A 146 7.21 -18.55 25.84
N LYS A 147 5.95 -18.36 26.17
CA LYS A 147 5.50 -17.20 26.94
C LYS A 147 6.25 -17.10 28.27
N GLY A 148 6.79 -15.93 28.56
CA GLY A 148 7.60 -15.67 29.74
C GLY A 148 9.10 -15.71 29.49
N ASP A 149 9.56 -16.29 28.38
CA ASP A 149 10.97 -16.34 28.02
C ASP A 149 11.54 -14.93 27.76
N GLN A 150 12.82 -14.77 28.10
CA GLN A 150 13.63 -13.65 27.60
C GLN A 150 14.61 -14.16 26.56
N ILE A 151 14.57 -13.58 25.37
CA ILE A 151 15.49 -13.91 24.27
C ILE A 151 16.58 -12.85 24.23
N GLU A 152 17.81 -13.26 24.55
CA GLU A 152 18.98 -12.41 24.51
C GLU A 152 19.88 -12.81 23.35
N TYR A 153 20.22 -11.84 22.49
CA TYR A 153 21.18 -12.08 21.41
C TYR A 153 22.03 -10.84 21.15
N ALA A 154 23.30 -11.11 20.76
CA ALA A 154 24.24 -10.08 20.42
C ALA A 154 25.06 -10.47 19.20
N TYR A 155 25.34 -9.47 18.35
CA TYR A 155 26.17 -9.63 17.15
C TYR A 155 26.97 -8.36 16.84
N SER A 156 27.98 -8.50 15.98
CA SER A 156 28.71 -7.39 15.37
C SER A 156 28.67 -7.47 13.86
N ILE A 157 28.51 -6.34 13.21
CA ILE A 157 28.78 -6.14 11.79
C ILE A 157 30.09 -5.38 11.68
N ASN A 158 31.09 -5.99 11.01
CA ASN A 158 32.44 -5.45 10.89
C ASN A 158 32.74 -5.14 9.42
N GLY A 159 33.03 -3.88 9.14
CA GLY A 159 33.32 -3.31 7.82
C GLY A 159 32.45 -2.10 7.55
N ASP A 160 32.91 -1.27 6.62
CA ASP A 160 32.21 -0.09 6.12
C ASP A 160 32.39 -0.04 4.60
N ASN A 161 31.44 0.55 3.87
CA ASN A 161 31.57 0.78 2.45
C ASN A 161 32.80 1.66 2.18
N PRO A 162 33.80 1.16 1.43
CA PRO A 162 35.07 1.88 1.20
C PRO A 162 34.91 3.20 0.46
N ILE A 163 33.78 3.41 -0.23
CA ILE A 163 33.52 4.64 -1.01
C ILE A 163 33.55 5.90 -0.14
N PHE A 164 33.25 5.81 1.17
CA PHE A 164 33.26 6.93 2.10
C PHE A 164 34.61 7.18 2.76
N ASN A 165 35.65 6.39 2.43
CA ASN A 165 37.01 6.49 3.01
C ASN A 165 37.03 6.48 4.55
N GLY A 166 36.14 5.71 5.18
CA GLY A 166 36.01 5.59 6.64
C GLY A 166 35.45 6.81 7.34
N LYS A 167 34.91 7.80 6.63
CA LYS A 167 34.19 8.93 7.24
C LYS A 167 32.83 8.48 7.75
N LEU A 168 32.47 8.99 8.93
CA LEU A 168 31.19 8.73 9.56
C LEU A 168 30.10 9.61 8.96
N ASP A 169 28.98 8.97 8.66
CA ASP A 169 27.73 9.60 8.31
C ASP A 169 26.59 8.67 8.70
N SER A 170 25.79 9.07 9.69
CA SER A 170 24.72 8.22 10.21
C SER A 170 23.61 9.01 10.89
N ARG A 171 22.48 8.37 11.13
CA ARG A 171 21.38 8.88 11.93
C ARG A 171 21.12 7.92 13.09
N ILE A 172 21.04 8.46 14.28
CA ILE A 172 20.74 7.73 15.52
C ILE A 172 19.32 8.08 15.91
N TYR A 173 18.39 7.15 15.75
CA TYR A 173 16.97 7.32 16.06
C TYR A 173 16.68 6.90 17.49
N PHE A 174 15.76 7.65 18.16
CA PHE A 174 15.26 7.39 19.51
C PHE A 174 13.78 7.04 19.52
N VAL A 175 13.38 6.25 18.56
CA VAL A 175 12.01 5.75 18.36
C VAL A 175 12.06 4.28 18.01
N ALA A 176 11.01 3.57 18.35
CA ALA A 176 10.85 2.15 18.03
C ALA A 176 9.38 1.83 17.80
N TYR A 177 9.10 0.74 17.08
CA TYR A 177 7.75 0.21 16.91
C TYR A 177 7.28 -0.51 18.19
N GLU A 178 8.21 -1.23 18.85
CA GLU A 178 7.95 -1.88 20.13
C GLU A 178 8.55 -1.08 21.28
N PRO A 179 7.93 -1.07 22.48
CA PRO A 179 8.48 -0.41 23.65
C PRO A 179 9.88 -0.92 24.01
N ILE A 180 10.82 0.00 24.26
CA ILE A 180 12.16 -0.31 24.69
C ILE A 180 12.35 0.27 26.11
N VAL A 181 12.67 -0.61 27.07
CA VAL A 181 12.89 -0.22 28.46
C VAL A 181 14.26 0.40 28.66
N ASN A 182 15.32 -0.30 28.25
CA ASN A 182 16.67 0.19 28.29
C ASN A 182 17.18 0.43 26.88
N TYR A 183 17.47 1.67 26.58
CA TYR A 183 18.01 2.08 25.30
C TYR A 183 19.38 2.70 25.50
N TYR A 184 20.42 2.06 25.00
CA TYR A 184 21.79 2.54 25.07
C TYR A 184 22.44 2.56 23.70
N LYS A 185 22.96 3.71 23.31
CA LYS A 185 23.77 3.84 22.09
C LYS A 185 25.03 4.63 22.38
N ASN A 186 26.12 4.23 21.74
CA ASN A 186 27.33 5.02 21.76
C ASN A 186 28.05 5.04 20.41
N LEU A 187 28.90 6.04 20.25
CA LEU A 187 29.84 6.21 19.16
C LEU A 187 31.23 6.43 19.75
N ILE A 188 32.14 5.51 19.47
CA ILE A 188 33.51 5.49 19.94
C ILE A 188 34.42 5.92 18.79
N VAL A 189 35.16 7.01 18.99
CA VAL A 189 36.02 7.61 17.96
C VAL A 189 37.38 8.03 18.53
N SER A 190 38.39 8.12 17.65
CA SER A 190 39.64 8.79 17.96
C SER A 190 39.40 10.25 18.36
N PRO A 191 40.12 10.81 19.35
CA PRO A 191 40.01 12.21 19.76
C PRO A 191 40.30 13.22 18.63
N GLN A 192 41.00 12.79 17.59
CA GLN A 192 41.35 13.63 16.43
C GLN A 192 40.21 13.80 15.44
N ARG A 193 39.17 12.93 15.48
CA ARG A 193 38.01 13.04 14.61
C ARG A 193 37.15 14.23 14.99
N GLN A 194 36.72 14.98 13.98
CA GLN A 194 35.82 16.12 14.16
C GLN A 194 34.40 15.71 13.83
N ILE A 195 33.67 15.27 14.83
CA ILE A 195 32.28 14.81 14.67
C ILE A 195 31.35 15.99 14.87
N ARG A 196 30.40 16.14 13.94
CA ARG A 196 29.30 17.09 14.02
C ARG A 196 28.02 16.37 14.36
N PHE A 197 27.24 16.97 15.26
CA PHE A 197 25.92 16.48 15.66
C PHE A 197 24.88 17.54 15.36
N LYS A 198 23.77 17.13 14.70
CA LYS A 198 22.57 17.94 14.58
C LYS A 198 21.38 17.18 15.16
N ARG A 199 20.66 17.81 16.08
CA ARG A 199 19.57 17.21 16.83
C ARG A 199 18.24 17.62 16.25
N TYR A 200 17.31 16.67 16.12
CA TYR A 200 15.97 16.89 15.59
C TYR A 200 14.93 16.43 16.60
N ASN A 201 13.80 17.13 16.62
CA ASN A 201 12.62 16.79 17.42
C ASN A 201 12.97 16.56 18.91
N ASN A 202 13.70 17.51 19.50
CA ASN A 202 14.14 17.50 20.90
C ASN A 202 15.06 16.33 21.29
N ALA A 203 15.78 15.76 20.34
CA ALA A 203 16.79 14.75 20.66
C ALA A 203 17.80 15.25 21.69
N ALA A 204 18.18 14.41 22.64
CA ALA A 204 19.20 14.73 23.65
C ALA A 204 20.58 14.89 23.00
N ALA A 205 21.39 15.78 23.54
CA ALA A 205 22.83 15.81 23.21
C ALA A 205 23.51 14.54 23.74
N PRO A 206 24.56 14.02 23.06
CA PRO A 206 25.35 12.95 23.64
C PRO A 206 26.06 13.39 24.91
N LEU A 207 26.21 12.47 25.86
CA LEU A 207 27.17 12.62 26.92
C LEU A 207 28.54 12.22 26.37
N GLN A 208 29.53 13.12 26.53
CA GLN A 208 30.89 12.86 26.08
C GLN A 208 31.75 12.40 27.27
N LYS A 209 32.50 11.29 27.09
CA LYS A 209 33.45 10.77 28.05
C LYS A 209 34.69 10.20 27.35
N SER A 210 35.75 9.96 28.12
CA SER A 210 36.95 9.26 27.64
C SER A 210 36.89 7.80 28.07
N TRP A 211 37.30 6.88 27.18
CA TRP A 211 37.40 5.46 27.42
C TRP A 211 38.57 4.88 26.65
N ASN A 212 39.55 4.33 27.37
CA ASN A 212 40.77 3.74 26.78
C ASN A 212 41.49 4.67 25.78
N GLY A 213 41.55 5.97 26.05
CA GLY A 213 42.21 6.97 25.18
C GLY A 213 41.35 7.41 23.98
N LEU A 214 40.15 6.91 23.86
CA LEU A 214 39.18 7.28 22.82
C LEU A 214 38.10 8.22 23.40
N THR A 215 37.44 8.94 22.53
CA THR A 215 36.24 9.74 22.85
C THR A 215 34.99 8.90 22.63
N VAL A 216 34.13 8.86 23.62
CA VAL A 216 32.84 8.16 23.56
C VAL A 216 31.72 9.19 23.65
N TYR A 217 30.86 9.20 22.67
CA TYR A 217 29.60 9.94 22.68
C TYR A 217 28.46 8.96 22.95
N GLU A 218 27.73 9.13 24.05
CA GLU A 218 26.73 8.17 24.47
C GLU A 218 25.33 8.79 24.70
N TRP A 219 24.31 8.00 24.44
CA TRP A 219 22.91 8.28 24.75
C TRP A 219 22.38 7.10 25.56
N ASN A 220 21.93 7.41 26.76
CA ASN A 220 21.23 6.44 27.61
C ASN A 220 19.83 6.96 27.87
N LYS A 221 18.83 6.36 27.23
CA LYS A 221 17.44 6.76 27.35
C LYS A 221 16.61 5.55 27.79
N VAL A 222 15.86 5.74 28.87
CA VAL A 222 14.87 4.77 29.35
C VAL A 222 13.52 5.10 28.74
N ASP A 223 12.72 4.09 28.39
CA ASP A 223 11.36 4.20 27.85
C ASP A 223 11.28 4.96 26.51
N VAL A 224 11.79 4.33 25.46
CA VAL A 224 11.58 4.78 24.08
C VAL A 224 10.19 4.38 23.64
N ARG A 225 9.36 5.37 23.29
CA ARG A 225 7.95 5.14 22.94
C ARG A 225 7.77 4.80 21.48
N GLU A 226 6.71 4.03 21.22
CA GLU A 226 6.17 3.77 19.89
C GLU A 226 5.71 5.06 19.19
N THR A 227 5.78 5.07 17.86
CA THR A 227 5.29 6.18 17.05
C THR A 227 3.98 5.80 16.37
N ASP A 228 3.03 6.72 16.40
CA ASP A 228 1.77 6.57 15.66
C ASP A 228 2.01 6.70 14.15
N ASN A 229 1.45 5.77 13.38
CA ASN A 229 1.39 5.88 11.93
C ASN A 229 0.34 6.93 11.54
N THR A 230 0.78 8.00 10.91
CA THR A 230 -0.10 9.08 10.44
C THR A 230 -0.08 9.12 8.91
N ASN A 231 -1.26 9.11 8.29
CA ASN A 231 -1.40 9.22 6.83
C ASN A 231 -1.10 10.63 6.32
N PHE A 232 -0.77 10.76 5.04
CA PHE A 232 -0.50 12.03 4.37
C PHE A 232 0.58 12.87 5.06
N VAL A 233 1.70 12.24 5.41
CA VAL A 233 2.90 12.94 5.90
C VAL A 233 3.76 13.30 4.70
N PRO A 234 4.23 14.57 4.55
CA PRO A 234 5.17 14.91 3.49
C PRO A 234 6.45 14.07 3.58
N SER A 235 6.98 13.63 2.45
CA SER A 235 8.18 12.77 2.39
C SER A 235 9.41 13.38 3.07
N TRP A 236 9.53 14.69 3.04
CA TRP A 236 10.62 15.44 3.67
C TRP A 236 10.45 15.61 5.18
N TYR A 237 9.25 15.45 5.73
CA TYR A 237 8.97 15.64 7.14
C TYR A 237 9.27 14.37 7.93
N ASN A 238 10.26 14.45 8.81
CA ASN A 238 10.60 13.37 9.72
C ASN A 238 10.08 13.70 11.14
N PRO A 239 9.00 13.04 11.61
CA PRO A 239 8.44 13.29 12.95
C PRO A 239 9.30 12.69 14.07
N PHE A 240 10.27 11.85 13.75
CA PHE A 240 11.00 11.08 14.72
C PHE A 240 12.08 11.89 15.44
N THR A 241 12.28 11.56 16.70
CA THR A 241 13.42 12.09 17.48
C THR A 241 14.69 11.40 17.02
N TYR A 242 15.68 12.15 16.51
CA TYR A 242 16.95 11.59 16.08
C TYR A 242 18.10 12.59 16.15
N VAL A 243 19.32 12.07 16.10
CA VAL A 243 20.56 12.84 15.95
C VAL A 243 21.22 12.44 14.65
N GLN A 244 21.54 13.41 13.81
CA GLN A 244 22.42 13.20 12.65
C GLN A 244 23.87 13.38 13.07
N VAL A 245 24.72 12.50 12.59
CA VAL A 245 26.17 12.48 12.78
C VAL A 245 26.85 12.64 11.44
N SER A 246 27.82 13.56 11.32
CA SER A 246 28.60 13.72 10.07
C SER A 246 30.00 14.22 10.33
N GLU A 247 30.97 13.71 9.57
CA GLU A 247 32.35 14.20 9.48
C GLU A 247 32.62 15.08 8.26
N TYR A 248 31.58 15.39 7.48
CA TYR A 248 31.73 16.30 6.34
C TYR A 248 31.49 17.74 6.81
N PRO A 249 32.52 18.64 6.81
CA PRO A 249 32.40 19.98 7.32
C PRO A 249 31.57 20.93 6.46
N SER A 250 31.45 20.64 5.16
CA SER A 250 30.77 21.49 4.20
C SER A 250 30.30 20.73 2.94
N TRP A 251 29.37 21.33 2.22
CA TRP A 251 28.94 20.84 0.91
C TRP A 251 30.09 20.84 -0.11
N LYS A 252 31.07 21.73 0.03
CA LYS A 252 32.28 21.71 -0.80
C LYS A 252 33.03 20.38 -0.71
N GLU A 253 33.19 19.84 0.49
CA GLU A 253 33.88 18.57 0.68
C GLU A 253 33.09 17.39 0.10
N VAL A 254 31.75 17.45 0.18
CA VAL A 254 30.87 16.44 -0.48
C VAL A 254 30.99 16.54 -2.00
N ALA A 255 31.06 17.77 -2.58
CA ALA A 255 31.30 17.95 -4.01
C ALA A 255 32.66 17.42 -4.45
N GLN A 256 33.71 17.67 -3.67
CA GLN A 256 35.06 17.13 -3.90
C GLN A 256 35.11 15.59 -3.83
N TRP A 257 34.36 15.00 -2.89
CA TRP A 257 34.17 13.56 -2.83
C TRP A 257 33.46 13.07 -4.10
N GLY A 258 32.38 13.72 -4.53
CA GLY A 258 31.65 13.39 -5.74
C GLY A 258 32.50 13.46 -7.00
N MET A 259 33.39 14.48 -7.12
CA MET A 259 34.34 14.58 -8.24
C MET A 259 35.29 13.38 -8.31
N LYS A 260 35.78 12.88 -7.18
CA LYS A 260 36.66 11.71 -7.11
C LYS A 260 35.92 10.42 -7.49
N VAL A 261 34.65 10.31 -7.10
CA VAL A 261 33.81 9.15 -7.37
C VAL A 261 33.37 9.09 -8.84
N ASN A 262 33.07 10.25 -9.45
CA ASN A 262 32.52 10.39 -10.80
C ASN A 262 33.60 10.61 -11.88
N GLN A 263 34.80 10.12 -11.68
CA GLN A 263 35.85 10.26 -12.70
C GLN A 263 35.42 9.66 -14.05
N THR A 264 35.51 10.45 -15.10
CA THR A 264 35.10 10.08 -16.46
C THR A 264 36.30 9.84 -17.30
N PRO A 265 36.55 8.62 -17.79
CA PRO A 265 37.58 8.36 -18.81
C PRO A 265 37.19 9.00 -20.15
N ALA A 266 38.11 9.20 -21.03
CA ALA A 266 37.82 9.58 -22.39
C ALA A 266 36.88 8.55 -23.05
N PRO A 267 35.93 8.98 -23.91
CA PRO A 267 35.05 8.06 -24.63
C PRO A 267 35.79 7.03 -25.44
N GLY A 268 35.47 5.76 -25.28
CA GLY A 268 35.94 4.67 -26.12
C GLY A 268 35.28 4.71 -27.51
N SER A 269 35.69 3.81 -28.39
CA SER A 269 35.27 3.80 -29.80
C SER A 269 33.75 3.71 -30.00
N LEU A 270 33.08 2.93 -29.19
CA LEU A 270 31.63 2.74 -29.28
C LEU A 270 30.89 4.05 -28.96
N LEU A 271 31.21 4.69 -27.83
CA LEU A 271 30.62 5.94 -27.42
C LEU A 271 31.00 7.10 -28.36
N ALA A 272 32.27 7.15 -28.82
CA ALA A 272 32.73 8.14 -29.81
C ALA A 272 31.95 8.05 -31.13
N GLY A 273 31.67 6.83 -31.61
CA GLY A 273 30.80 6.60 -32.77
C GLY A 273 29.39 7.11 -32.59
N LYS A 274 28.79 6.90 -31.41
CA LYS A 274 27.45 7.41 -31.10
C LYS A 274 27.42 8.94 -31.02
N ILE A 275 28.43 9.55 -30.40
CA ILE A 275 28.60 11.00 -30.32
C ILE A 275 28.70 11.61 -31.73
N ALA A 276 29.49 11.00 -32.61
CA ALA A 276 29.61 11.45 -34.02
C ALA A 276 28.27 11.39 -34.76
N ALA A 277 27.48 10.33 -34.54
CA ALA A 277 26.14 10.21 -35.09
C ALA A 277 25.19 11.35 -34.61
N PHE A 278 25.22 11.68 -33.31
CA PHE A 278 24.45 12.79 -32.78
C PHE A 278 24.90 14.14 -33.36
N LYS A 279 26.19 14.40 -33.46
CA LYS A 279 26.73 15.62 -34.11
C LYS A 279 26.24 15.78 -35.55
N LYS A 280 26.29 14.69 -36.32
CA LYS A 280 25.79 14.67 -37.69
C LYS A 280 24.30 14.95 -37.78
N ALA A 281 23.50 14.27 -36.94
CA ALA A 281 22.02 14.44 -36.93
C ALA A 281 21.60 15.83 -36.45
N ALA A 282 22.30 16.42 -35.49
CA ALA A 282 22.03 17.77 -34.98
C ALA A 282 22.36 18.88 -35.96
N ASN A 283 23.15 18.61 -36.99
CA ASN A 283 23.54 19.56 -38.04
C ASN A 283 23.98 20.92 -37.50
N GLY A 284 24.82 20.92 -36.46
CA GLY A 284 25.35 22.13 -35.82
C GLY A 284 24.41 22.81 -34.84
N ASN A 285 23.18 22.34 -34.63
CA ASN A 285 22.25 22.88 -33.64
C ASN A 285 22.48 22.23 -32.28
N PRO A 286 22.98 22.96 -31.25
CA PRO A 286 23.29 22.38 -29.94
C PRO A 286 22.03 22.03 -29.13
N ALA A 287 20.92 22.68 -29.36
CA ALA A 287 19.65 22.35 -28.68
C ALA A 287 19.10 21.00 -29.18
N THR A 288 19.16 20.76 -30.48
CA THR A 288 18.82 19.49 -31.10
C THR A 288 19.75 18.36 -30.60
N TYR A 289 21.08 18.65 -30.53
CA TYR A 289 22.02 17.69 -29.98
C TYR A 289 21.71 17.29 -28.54
N LEU A 290 21.45 18.30 -27.69
CA LEU A 290 21.11 18.05 -26.27
C LEU A 290 19.86 17.18 -26.15
N LEU A 291 18.77 17.51 -26.87
CA LEU A 291 17.53 16.72 -26.84
C LEU A 291 17.71 15.29 -27.34
N GLN A 292 18.49 15.08 -28.40
CA GLN A 292 18.81 13.75 -28.92
C GLN A 292 19.62 12.92 -27.91
N ALA A 293 20.64 13.54 -27.29
CA ALA A 293 21.40 12.91 -26.23
C ALA A 293 20.57 12.53 -25.02
N LEU A 294 19.74 13.48 -24.55
CA LEU A 294 18.84 13.24 -23.42
C LEU A 294 17.88 12.08 -23.69
N ARG A 295 17.13 12.15 -24.80
CA ARG A 295 16.16 11.10 -25.16
C ARG A 295 16.81 9.75 -25.37
N PHE A 296 17.99 9.70 -25.95
CA PHE A 296 18.74 8.45 -26.08
C PHE A 296 19.05 7.86 -24.70
N VAL A 297 19.55 8.66 -23.76
CA VAL A 297 19.84 8.18 -22.41
C VAL A 297 18.56 7.79 -21.67
N GLN A 298 17.47 8.52 -21.85
CA GLN A 298 16.18 8.25 -21.22
C GLN A 298 15.55 6.96 -21.72
N ASP A 299 15.45 6.78 -23.04
CA ASP A 299 14.61 5.76 -23.67
C ASP A 299 15.38 4.50 -24.08
N ASP A 300 16.65 4.64 -24.59
CA ASP A 300 17.44 3.52 -25.09
C ASP A 300 18.30 2.84 -24.01
N ILE A 301 18.56 3.52 -22.89
CA ILE A 301 19.28 2.95 -21.73
C ILE A 301 18.25 2.63 -20.64
N ARG A 302 17.96 1.36 -20.42
CA ARG A 302 17.00 0.92 -19.42
C ARG A 302 17.45 1.29 -18.00
N TYR A 303 16.53 1.64 -17.14
CA TYR A 303 16.84 1.81 -15.71
C TYR A 303 17.05 0.44 -15.06
N MET A 304 18.24 0.21 -14.52
CA MET A 304 18.59 -0.95 -13.71
C MET A 304 19.84 -0.62 -12.91
N GLY A 305 19.75 -0.68 -11.60
CA GLY A 305 20.83 -0.48 -10.66
C GLY A 305 21.44 -1.81 -10.19
N ILE A 306 22.75 -1.96 -10.34
CA ILE A 306 23.53 -3.00 -9.66
C ILE A 306 24.40 -2.25 -8.66
N GLU A 307 23.81 -1.94 -7.50
CA GLU A 307 24.37 -1.04 -6.50
C GLU A 307 25.17 -1.78 -5.40
N MET A 308 25.95 -2.76 -5.83
CA MET A 308 26.72 -3.63 -4.93
C MET A 308 28.04 -2.95 -4.54
N GLY A 309 28.31 -2.86 -3.24
CA GLY A 309 29.55 -2.28 -2.71
C GLY A 309 29.74 -0.81 -3.10
N GLU A 310 30.89 -0.45 -3.67
CA GLU A 310 31.18 0.93 -4.11
C GLU A 310 30.21 1.44 -5.19
N TYR A 311 29.61 0.54 -5.97
CA TYR A 311 28.67 0.91 -7.03
C TYR A 311 27.32 1.41 -6.48
N SER A 312 27.10 1.36 -5.19
CA SER A 312 26.01 2.12 -4.55
C SER A 312 26.12 3.63 -4.82
N HIS A 313 27.34 4.14 -5.00
CA HIS A 313 27.63 5.56 -5.25
C HIS A 313 28.50 5.81 -6.47
N ARG A 314 29.34 4.86 -6.88
CA ARG A 314 30.23 4.98 -8.03
C ARG A 314 29.46 4.61 -9.31
N PRO A 315 29.41 5.52 -10.31
CA PRO A 315 28.83 5.17 -11.60
C PRO A 315 29.73 4.22 -12.39
N ASN A 316 29.12 3.40 -13.26
CA ASN A 316 29.83 2.61 -14.24
C ASN A 316 30.42 3.48 -15.34
N ASN A 317 31.45 2.96 -16.01
CA ASN A 317 32.04 3.61 -17.19
C ASN A 317 30.97 3.82 -18.29
N PRO A 318 30.86 5.03 -18.89
CA PRO A 318 29.87 5.35 -19.93
C PRO A 318 29.86 4.39 -21.12
N ASP A 319 31.04 3.90 -21.59
CA ASP A 319 31.10 2.90 -22.65
C ASP A 319 30.50 1.57 -22.25
N ARG A 320 30.66 1.15 -20.96
CA ARG A 320 30.05 -0.04 -20.43
C ARG A 320 28.51 0.13 -20.35
N VAL A 321 28.01 1.28 -19.86
CA VAL A 321 26.60 1.59 -19.81
C VAL A 321 25.97 1.55 -21.20
N LEU A 322 26.68 2.15 -22.20
CA LEU A 322 26.24 2.11 -23.58
C LEU A 322 26.22 0.69 -24.15
N ALA A 323 27.24 -0.13 -23.87
CA ALA A 323 27.35 -1.50 -24.36
C ALA A 323 26.27 -2.43 -23.79
N GLN A 324 26.03 -2.34 -22.47
CA GLN A 324 25.06 -3.18 -21.77
C GLN A 324 23.62 -2.70 -21.91
N ARG A 325 23.38 -1.44 -22.32
CA ARG A 325 22.06 -0.82 -22.53
C ARG A 325 21.22 -0.72 -21.25
N PHE A 326 21.84 -0.65 -20.10
CA PHE A 326 21.18 -0.36 -18.83
C PHE A 326 22.14 0.34 -17.87
N GLY A 327 21.59 1.02 -16.89
CA GLY A 327 22.27 1.68 -15.79
C GLY A 327 21.29 2.39 -14.89
N ASP A 328 21.73 2.77 -13.70
CA ASP A 328 20.93 3.54 -12.75
C ASP A 328 21.07 5.06 -12.94
N CYS A 329 20.56 5.87 -11.99
CA CYS A 329 20.56 7.33 -12.09
C CYS A 329 21.97 7.89 -12.31
N LYS A 330 22.98 7.47 -11.55
CA LYS A 330 24.35 7.96 -11.64
C LYS A 330 25.06 7.51 -12.93
N ASP A 331 24.78 6.29 -13.40
CA ASP A 331 25.26 5.75 -14.66
C ASP A 331 24.77 6.57 -15.86
N LYS A 332 23.44 6.80 -15.88
CA LYS A 332 22.76 7.56 -16.93
C LYS A 332 23.16 9.04 -16.90
N ALA A 333 23.30 9.64 -15.71
CA ALA A 333 23.76 11.01 -15.56
C ALA A 333 25.20 11.18 -16.06
N LEU A 334 26.12 10.28 -15.71
CA LEU A 334 27.51 10.35 -16.16
C LEU A 334 27.62 10.14 -17.67
N LEU A 335 26.87 9.20 -18.25
CA LEU A 335 26.78 8.97 -19.69
C LEU A 335 26.30 10.24 -20.41
N LEU A 336 25.23 10.88 -19.91
CA LEU A 336 24.69 12.11 -20.49
C LEU A 336 25.69 13.27 -20.41
N CYS A 337 26.34 13.48 -19.24
CA CYS A 337 27.42 14.47 -19.09
C CYS A 337 28.53 14.24 -20.12
N THR A 338 28.97 12.98 -20.32
CA THR A 338 30.03 12.63 -21.27
C THR A 338 29.61 12.97 -22.69
N ILE A 339 28.40 12.66 -23.11
CA ILE A 339 27.89 12.97 -24.44
C ILE A 339 27.81 14.49 -24.66
N LEU A 340 27.26 15.22 -23.69
CA LEU A 340 27.06 16.69 -23.81
C LEU A 340 28.39 17.43 -23.86
N ARG A 341 29.34 17.09 -22.98
CA ARG A 341 30.68 17.67 -22.96
C ARG A 341 31.45 17.47 -24.26
N ALA A 342 31.25 16.33 -24.95
CA ALA A 342 31.86 16.04 -26.25
C ALA A 342 31.39 16.99 -27.37
N ASN A 343 30.33 17.78 -27.17
CA ASN A 343 29.84 18.82 -28.06
C ASN A 343 29.96 20.22 -27.43
N ASN A 344 30.92 20.42 -26.52
CA ASN A 344 31.20 21.68 -25.82
C ASN A 344 29.99 22.26 -25.03
N ILE A 345 29.04 21.43 -24.62
CA ILE A 345 27.98 21.83 -23.73
C ILE A 345 28.47 21.61 -22.29
N VAL A 346 28.43 22.64 -21.46
CA VAL A 346 28.75 22.49 -20.04
C VAL A 346 27.73 21.59 -19.41
N ALA A 347 28.17 20.51 -18.82
CA ALA A 347 27.30 19.52 -18.20
C ALA A 347 28.01 18.85 -17.00
N ASP A 348 27.44 18.97 -15.83
CA ASP A 348 27.99 18.43 -14.59
C ASP A 348 26.96 17.54 -13.91
N MET A 349 27.44 16.49 -13.26
CA MET A 349 26.55 15.69 -12.41
C MET A 349 26.06 16.56 -11.25
N ALA A 350 24.81 16.34 -10.85
CA ALA A 350 24.22 17.02 -9.72
C ALA A 350 23.47 16.00 -8.85
N TYR A 351 23.73 16.03 -7.57
CA TYR A 351 23.08 15.16 -6.60
C TYR A 351 21.86 15.86 -6.02
N VAL A 352 20.73 15.15 -5.93
CA VAL A 352 19.47 15.62 -5.40
C VAL A 352 18.88 14.62 -4.41
N ASN A 353 17.91 15.07 -3.63
CA ASN A 353 17.12 14.16 -2.79
C ASN A 353 15.66 14.27 -3.15
N THR A 354 15.10 13.19 -3.67
CA THR A 354 13.72 13.12 -4.16
C THR A 354 12.67 13.22 -3.06
N ASP A 355 13.04 12.89 -1.82
CA ASP A 355 12.17 12.92 -0.64
C ASP A 355 12.32 14.23 0.13
N LEU A 356 13.57 14.61 0.49
CA LEU A 356 13.85 15.80 1.27
C LEU A 356 13.66 17.10 0.49
N ARG A 357 13.95 17.10 -0.82
CA ARG A 357 13.81 18.26 -1.70
C ARG A 357 14.49 19.51 -1.10
N GLU A 358 13.75 20.58 -0.83
CA GLU A 358 14.28 21.81 -0.20
C GLU A 358 14.87 21.53 1.21
N ALA A 359 14.26 20.61 1.96
CA ALA A 359 14.70 20.29 3.33
C ALA A 359 16.09 19.63 3.40
N VAL A 360 16.69 19.22 2.26
CA VAL A 360 18.09 18.77 2.24
C VAL A 360 19.06 19.89 2.68
N SER A 361 18.68 21.17 2.54
CA SER A 361 19.44 22.32 3.06
C SER A 361 19.49 22.38 4.57
N GLU A 362 18.58 21.71 5.26
CA GLU A 362 18.45 21.71 6.72
C GLU A 362 19.22 20.59 7.40
N ILE A 363 19.87 19.69 6.65
CA ILE A 363 20.65 18.59 7.23
C ILE A 363 22.15 18.88 7.19
N LEU A 364 22.95 18.11 7.93
CA LEU A 364 24.40 18.21 7.85
C LEU A 364 24.88 17.72 6.49
N PRO A 365 25.95 18.36 5.92
CA PRO A 365 26.57 17.91 4.70
C PRO A 365 26.98 16.43 4.78
N SER A 366 26.68 15.68 3.74
CA SER A 366 26.97 14.26 3.65
C SER A 366 26.69 13.74 2.23
N PRO A 367 27.44 12.73 1.71
CA PRO A 367 27.04 12.02 0.51
C PRO A 367 25.64 11.35 0.62
N ASN A 368 25.32 10.75 1.79
CA ASN A 368 24.02 10.12 2.07
C ASN A 368 22.86 11.12 2.28
N ALA A 369 23.12 12.42 2.09
CA ALA A 369 22.07 13.43 2.00
C ALA A 369 21.27 13.30 0.69
N PHE A 370 21.81 12.60 -0.31
CA PHE A 370 21.26 12.49 -1.64
C PHE A 370 20.91 11.04 -1.96
N ASN A 371 19.83 10.84 -2.72
CA ASN A 371 19.37 9.53 -3.17
C ASN A 371 19.20 9.44 -4.68
N HIS A 372 19.54 10.51 -5.43
CA HIS A 372 19.38 10.56 -6.87
C HIS A 372 20.43 11.43 -7.55
N ALA A 373 20.74 11.16 -8.81
CA ALA A 373 21.72 11.89 -9.63
C ALA A 373 21.08 12.34 -10.94
N ILE A 374 21.23 13.63 -11.24
CA ILE A 374 20.77 14.30 -12.46
C ILE A 374 21.92 15.07 -13.09
N VAL A 375 21.64 15.81 -14.16
CA VAL A 375 22.64 16.60 -14.88
C VAL A 375 22.28 18.08 -14.83
N HIS A 376 23.20 18.91 -14.38
CA HIS A 376 23.18 20.37 -14.55
C HIS A 376 23.86 20.71 -15.87
N ALA A 377 23.11 21.17 -16.86
CA ALA A 377 23.63 21.57 -18.16
C ALA A 377 23.44 23.07 -18.45
N VAL A 378 24.41 23.70 -19.07
CA VAL A 378 24.31 25.10 -19.47
C VAL A 378 24.38 25.20 -20.98
N LEU A 379 23.34 25.75 -21.59
CA LEU A 379 23.27 26.01 -23.03
C LEU A 379 22.75 27.44 -23.27
N ASN A 380 23.49 28.23 -24.05
CA ASN A 380 23.15 29.64 -24.35
C ASN A 380 22.88 30.46 -23.07
N ASN A 381 23.70 30.32 -22.05
CA ASN A 381 23.59 30.98 -20.73
C ASN A 381 22.30 30.61 -19.96
N LYS A 382 21.55 29.60 -20.39
CA LYS A 382 20.41 29.06 -19.68
C LYS A 382 20.77 27.74 -19.04
N VAL A 383 20.39 27.56 -17.77
CA VAL A 383 20.53 26.32 -17.01
C VAL A 383 19.37 25.39 -17.36
N TYR A 384 19.68 24.10 -17.56
CA TYR A 384 18.74 23.01 -17.72
C TYR A 384 19.10 21.91 -16.73
N TRP A 385 18.10 21.48 -15.98
CA TRP A 385 18.19 20.29 -15.11
C TRP A 385 17.67 19.11 -15.89
N LEU A 386 18.53 18.13 -16.19
CA LEU A 386 18.20 17.02 -17.06
C LEU A 386 18.26 15.72 -16.27
N ASP A 387 17.16 15.00 -16.24
CA ASP A 387 17.11 13.70 -15.60
C ASP A 387 17.11 12.57 -16.64
N GLY A 388 18.21 11.82 -16.69
CA GLY A 388 18.35 10.68 -17.58
C GLY A 388 17.41 9.50 -17.27
N THR A 389 16.76 9.49 -16.11
CA THR A 389 15.86 8.39 -15.71
C THR A 389 14.41 8.61 -16.11
N MET A 390 14.04 9.83 -16.49
CA MET A 390 12.69 10.18 -16.92
C MET A 390 12.43 9.74 -18.37
N SER A 391 12.11 8.47 -18.55
CA SER A 391 11.79 7.94 -19.89
C SER A 391 10.54 8.62 -20.47
N TYR A 392 10.48 8.65 -21.79
CA TYR A 392 9.36 9.16 -22.58
C TYR A 392 9.09 10.66 -22.48
N GLN A 393 10.04 11.49 -21.99
CA GLN A 393 9.93 12.94 -22.08
C GLN A 393 9.92 13.39 -23.55
N ARG A 394 8.99 14.29 -23.91
CA ARG A 394 8.83 14.80 -25.29
C ARG A 394 8.71 16.32 -25.30
N GLY A 395 8.46 16.88 -26.47
CA GLY A 395 8.39 18.33 -26.68
C GLY A 395 9.77 18.95 -27.00
N SER A 396 9.84 20.25 -26.93
CA SER A 396 11.06 21.04 -27.09
C SER A 396 11.80 21.21 -25.75
N LEU A 397 12.97 21.89 -25.76
CA LEU A 397 13.65 22.27 -24.50
C LEU A 397 12.79 23.18 -23.61
N ALA A 398 11.84 23.90 -24.17
CA ALA A 398 10.91 24.75 -23.40
C ALA A 398 9.79 23.96 -22.74
N ASP A 399 9.54 22.74 -23.23
CA ASP A 399 8.48 21.85 -22.69
C ASP A 399 9.00 20.84 -21.66
N LEU A 400 10.32 20.77 -21.47
CA LEU A 400 10.92 19.89 -20.46
C LEU A 400 10.46 20.34 -19.06
N CYS A 401 9.90 19.42 -18.33
CA CYS A 401 9.52 19.60 -16.94
C CYS A 401 10.54 18.89 -16.04
N GLU A 402 11.14 19.64 -15.15
CA GLU A 402 11.95 19.08 -14.09
C GLU A 402 11.07 18.78 -12.87
N PRO A 403 11.22 17.61 -12.23
CA PRO A 403 10.63 17.38 -10.94
C PRO A 403 11.09 18.41 -9.89
N ASP A 404 10.28 18.64 -8.90
CA ASP A 404 10.64 19.55 -7.81
C ASP A 404 11.67 18.86 -6.88
N TYR A 405 12.93 18.97 -7.23
CA TYR A 405 14.04 18.46 -6.42
C TYR A 405 14.49 19.44 -5.31
N GLY A 406 13.93 20.66 -5.28
CA GLY A 406 14.24 21.72 -4.32
C GLY A 406 15.68 22.19 -4.42
N ARG A 407 16.65 21.36 -4.00
CA ARG A 407 18.09 21.70 -4.01
C ARG A 407 18.94 20.59 -4.61
N ALA A 408 19.99 20.99 -5.33
CA ALA A 408 20.99 20.10 -5.89
C ALA A 408 22.40 20.47 -5.44
N LEU A 409 23.27 19.50 -5.28
CA LEU A 409 24.72 19.67 -5.16
C LEU A 409 25.34 19.45 -6.54
N VAL A 410 25.68 20.53 -7.23
CA VAL A 410 26.41 20.44 -8.51
C VAL A 410 27.84 19.98 -8.22
N VAL A 411 28.30 18.90 -8.86
CA VAL A 411 29.59 18.26 -8.58
C VAL A 411 30.70 18.92 -9.38
N THR A 412 31.20 20.06 -8.87
CA THR A 412 32.32 20.81 -9.45
C THR A 412 33.33 21.25 -8.36
N ASP A 413 34.49 21.67 -8.75
CA ASP A 413 35.56 22.18 -7.85
C ASP A 413 35.20 23.53 -7.21
N THR A 414 34.33 24.31 -7.86
CA THR A 414 33.87 25.61 -7.41
C THR A 414 32.66 25.55 -6.48
N THR A 415 32.03 24.39 -6.36
CA THR A 415 30.81 24.23 -5.56
C THR A 415 31.09 24.39 -4.05
N THR A 416 30.40 25.32 -3.40
CA THR A 416 30.49 25.56 -1.95
C THR A 416 29.16 25.40 -1.23
N GLN A 417 28.05 25.40 -1.92
CA GLN A 417 26.69 25.35 -1.38
C GLN A 417 25.73 24.64 -2.35
N LEU A 418 24.53 24.35 -1.85
CA LEU A 418 23.46 23.76 -2.67
C LEU A 418 22.87 24.81 -3.61
N THR A 419 22.57 24.39 -4.84
CA THR A 419 21.96 25.21 -5.89
C THR A 419 20.45 24.96 -5.92
N PRO A 420 19.57 25.99 -5.97
CA PRO A 420 18.13 25.79 -6.13
C PRO A 420 17.81 25.12 -7.47
N VAL A 421 16.91 24.14 -7.44
CA VAL A 421 16.26 23.54 -8.60
C VAL A 421 14.84 24.06 -8.62
N ILE A 422 14.60 25.10 -9.41
CA ILE A 422 13.28 25.73 -9.49
C ILE A 422 12.63 25.26 -10.80
N PRO A 423 11.63 24.37 -10.73
CA PRO A 423 10.93 23.93 -11.92
C PRO A 423 10.17 25.11 -12.56
N THR A 424 10.41 25.33 -13.85
CA THR A 424 9.83 26.44 -14.60
C THR A 424 8.61 26.06 -15.42
N THR A 425 8.44 24.76 -15.65
CA THR A 425 7.41 24.18 -16.53
C THR A 425 6.64 23.12 -15.74
N ARG A 426 5.32 23.10 -15.92
CA ARG A 426 4.41 22.20 -15.20
C ARG A 426 3.42 21.55 -16.15
N GLY A 427 2.97 20.35 -15.81
CA GLY A 427 1.88 19.67 -16.48
C GLY A 427 0.51 20.22 -16.15
N LYS A 428 -0.45 19.67 -16.85
CA LYS A 428 -1.86 19.91 -16.63
C LYS A 428 -2.67 18.71 -17.12
N ILE A 429 -3.68 18.35 -16.37
CA ILE A 429 -4.63 17.32 -16.74
C ILE A 429 -5.98 17.99 -17.01
N ALA A 430 -6.58 17.69 -18.14
CA ALA A 430 -7.95 18.13 -18.45
C ALA A 430 -8.80 16.87 -18.71
N VAL A 431 -9.83 16.67 -17.89
CA VAL A 431 -10.77 15.53 -18.00
C VAL A 431 -12.14 16.05 -18.36
N ARG A 432 -12.79 15.41 -19.32
CA ARG A 432 -14.19 15.67 -19.66
C ARG A 432 -14.94 14.35 -19.68
N GLU A 433 -15.87 14.19 -18.76
CA GLU A 433 -16.84 13.09 -18.73
C GLU A 433 -18.15 13.59 -19.33
N ILE A 434 -18.61 12.94 -20.38
CA ILE A 434 -19.79 13.35 -21.14
C ILE A 434 -20.82 12.23 -21.02
N PHE A 435 -21.84 12.45 -20.23
CA PHE A 435 -22.96 11.54 -20.07
C PHE A 435 -24.09 11.93 -21.02
N THR A 436 -24.64 10.93 -21.72
CA THR A 436 -25.93 11.05 -22.40
C THR A 436 -26.95 10.24 -21.65
N LEU A 437 -27.83 10.91 -20.93
CA LEU A 437 -28.92 10.30 -20.16
C LEU A 437 -30.11 10.04 -21.09
N PRO A 438 -30.63 8.80 -21.15
CA PRO A 438 -31.72 8.46 -22.03
C PRO A 438 -33.05 9.07 -21.56
N ASP A 439 -33.94 9.25 -22.52
CA ASP A 439 -35.34 9.70 -22.34
C ASP A 439 -36.31 8.57 -21.92
N ASP A 440 -35.80 7.38 -21.81
CA ASP A 440 -36.47 6.16 -21.39
C ASP A 440 -35.65 5.48 -20.31
N ALA A 441 -36.26 5.17 -19.17
CA ALA A 441 -35.59 4.57 -18.01
C ALA A 441 -34.98 3.18 -18.30
N ASN A 442 -35.50 2.48 -19.32
CA ASN A 442 -35.04 1.14 -19.69
C ASN A 442 -33.94 1.15 -20.76
N LYS A 443 -33.52 2.31 -21.22
CA LYS A 443 -32.39 2.45 -22.16
C LYS A 443 -31.09 2.71 -21.44
N ASP A 444 -30.00 2.22 -22.03
CA ASP A 444 -28.66 2.45 -21.53
C ASP A 444 -28.25 3.91 -21.66
N GLY A 445 -27.55 4.41 -20.67
CA GLY A 445 -26.83 5.66 -20.76
C GLY A 445 -25.51 5.50 -21.51
N LYS A 446 -24.98 6.59 -22.03
CA LYS A 446 -23.64 6.61 -22.64
C LYS A 446 -22.71 7.48 -21.79
N LEU A 447 -21.47 7.02 -21.63
CA LEU A 447 -20.39 7.78 -21.02
C LEU A 447 -19.22 7.84 -22.00
N GLU A 448 -18.85 9.04 -22.41
CA GLU A 448 -17.63 9.32 -23.18
C GLU A 448 -16.67 10.09 -22.29
N VAL A 449 -15.41 9.66 -22.23
CA VAL A 449 -14.39 10.32 -21.44
C VAL A 449 -13.26 10.74 -22.34
N VAL A 450 -12.90 12.01 -22.23
CA VAL A 450 -11.78 12.61 -22.96
C VAL A 450 -10.81 13.17 -21.94
N THR A 451 -9.64 12.54 -21.81
CA THR A 451 -8.57 13.02 -20.95
C THR A 451 -7.43 13.57 -21.80
N THR A 452 -7.02 14.79 -21.50
CA THR A 452 -5.87 15.43 -22.14
C THR A 452 -4.80 15.66 -21.09
N TYR A 453 -3.62 15.13 -21.35
CA TYR A 453 -2.43 15.30 -20.53
C TYR A 453 -1.44 16.21 -21.24
N HIS A 454 -0.87 17.16 -20.52
CA HIS A 454 0.13 18.08 -21.04
C HIS A 454 1.45 17.94 -20.28
N ARG A 455 2.58 18.05 -21.00
CA ARG A 455 3.96 18.11 -20.47
C ARG A 455 4.31 16.91 -19.60
N ASP A 456 4.70 17.10 -18.32
CA ASP A 456 5.08 16.01 -17.40
C ASP A 456 3.94 15.01 -17.15
N ASP A 457 2.68 15.46 -17.11
CA ASP A 457 1.55 14.54 -17.07
C ASP A 457 1.43 13.73 -18.37
N ALA A 458 1.75 14.31 -19.54
CA ALA A 458 1.81 13.57 -20.80
C ALA A 458 3.01 12.59 -20.82
N ASP A 459 4.14 12.98 -20.25
CA ASP A 459 5.32 12.13 -20.15
C ASP A 459 5.03 10.93 -19.24
N ALA A 460 4.39 11.14 -18.09
CA ALA A 460 3.93 10.10 -17.19
C ALA A 460 2.92 9.14 -17.87
N GLN A 461 1.96 9.70 -18.61
CA GLN A 461 0.96 8.90 -19.32
C GLN A 461 1.60 8.06 -20.45
N ARG A 462 2.64 8.56 -21.15
CA ARG A 462 3.40 7.77 -22.13
C ARG A 462 4.11 6.59 -21.47
N ALA A 463 4.76 6.84 -20.33
CA ALA A 463 5.44 5.80 -19.58
C ALA A 463 4.46 4.71 -19.14
N GLU A 464 3.29 5.08 -18.67
CA GLU A 464 2.23 4.14 -18.29
C GLU A 464 1.70 3.35 -19.50
N LEU A 465 1.46 4.01 -20.64
CA LEU A 465 1.04 3.34 -21.87
C LEU A 465 2.10 2.39 -22.43
N ALA A 466 3.38 2.69 -22.25
CA ALA A 466 4.46 1.82 -22.65
C ALA A 466 4.65 0.61 -21.72
N GLY A 467 4.34 0.76 -20.44
CA GLY A 467 4.52 -0.27 -19.41
C GLY A 467 3.32 -1.21 -19.23
N THR A 468 2.14 -0.85 -19.75
CA THR A 468 0.90 -1.60 -19.53
C THR A 468 0.21 -1.95 -20.85
N SER A 469 -0.25 -3.19 -21.01
CA SER A 469 -1.01 -3.56 -22.21
C SER A 469 -2.32 -2.77 -22.31
N MET A 470 -2.75 -2.45 -23.55
CA MET A 470 -4.03 -1.74 -23.76
C MET A 470 -5.20 -2.50 -23.15
N LYS A 471 -5.17 -3.84 -23.22
CA LYS A 471 -6.23 -4.69 -22.64
C LYS A 471 -6.29 -4.57 -21.11
N ASP A 472 -5.15 -4.50 -20.43
CA ASP A 472 -5.12 -4.33 -18.97
C ASP A 472 -5.56 -2.93 -18.57
N LYS A 473 -5.23 -1.91 -19.39
CA LYS A 473 -5.75 -0.56 -19.22
C LYS A 473 -7.26 -0.50 -19.36
N GLU A 474 -7.81 -1.05 -20.43
CA GLU A 474 -9.25 -1.13 -20.64
C GLU A 474 -9.96 -1.79 -19.45
N LYS A 475 -9.37 -2.87 -18.94
CA LYS A 475 -9.88 -3.56 -17.75
C LYS A 475 -9.83 -2.71 -16.49
N SER A 476 -8.74 -1.97 -16.29
CA SER A 476 -8.57 -1.07 -15.13
C SER A 476 -9.56 0.09 -15.17
N TYR A 477 -9.70 0.74 -16.33
CA TYR A 477 -10.61 1.87 -16.52
C TYR A 477 -12.08 1.42 -16.42
N LEU A 478 -12.42 0.27 -17.02
CA LEU A 478 -13.75 -0.32 -16.85
C LEU A 478 -14.05 -0.61 -15.37
N ALA A 479 -13.08 -1.14 -14.61
CA ALA A 479 -13.27 -1.44 -13.20
C ALA A 479 -13.51 -0.15 -12.38
N PHE A 480 -12.84 0.96 -12.74
CA PHE A 480 -13.06 2.26 -12.14
C PHE A 480 -14.51 2.73 -12.32
N TYR A 481 -15.01 2.74 -13.55
CA TYR A 481 -16.38 3.19 -13.83
C TYR A 481 -17.45 2.21 -13.31
N LYS A 482 -17.17 0.92 -13.29
CA LYS A 482 -18.06 -0.08 -12.64
C LYS A 482 -18.24 0.18 -11.14
N LYS A 483 -17.18 0.58 -10.46
CA LYS A 483 -17.25 0.94 -9.04
C LYS A 483 -18.17 2.14 -8.79
N LEU A 484 -18.21 3.10 -9.73
CA LEU A 484 -18.97 4.35 -9.58
C LEU A 484 -20.43 4.19 -10.02
N TYR A 485 -20.65 3.53 -11.15
CA TYR A 485 -21.96 3.56 -11.83
C TYR A 485 -22.62 2.18 -11.93
N GLY A 486 -21.98 1.13 -11.42
CA GLY A 486 -22.53 -0.22 -11.38
C GLY A 486 -22.28 -1.01 -12.67
N ASP A 487 -23.32 -1.41 -13.39
CA ASP A 487 -23.15 -2.21 -14.60
C ASP A 487 -22.76 -1.35 -15.80
N VAL A 488 -21.44 -1.34 -16.07
CA VAL A 488 -20.81 -0.58 -17.15
C VAL A 488 -20.12 -1.56 -18.09
N VAL A 489 -20.26 -1.37 -19.39
CA VAL A 489 -19.57 -2.16 -20.42
C VAL A 489 -18.82 -1.23 -21.39
N ILE A 490 -17.71 -1.71 -21.94
CA ILE A 490 -16.96 -0.97 -22.96
C ILE A 490 -17.81 -0.95 -24.24
N ARG A 491 -18.09 0.25 -24.77
CA ARG A 491 -18.73 0.42 -26.07
C ARG A 491 -17.71 0.38 -27.20
N ASP A 492 -16.65 1.15 -27.09
CA ASP A 492 -15.56 1.23 -28.04
C ASP A 492 -14.21 1.13 -27.31
N SER A 493 -13.24 0.44 -27.91
CA SER A 493 -11.89 0.34 -27.35
C SER A 493 -11.25 1.71 -27.14
N ILE A 494 -10.41 1.81 -26.09
CA ILE A 494 -9.64 3.03 -25.77
C ILE A 494 -8.81 3.44 -26.98
N THR A 495 -8.88 4.72 -27.32
CA THR A 495 -8.03 5.32 -28.34
C THR A 495 -7.11 6.35 -27.75
N THR A 496 -5.87 6.38 -28.24
CA THR A 496 -4.87 7.35 -27.80
C THR A 496 -4.30 8.11 -28.98
N ARG A 497 -4.02 9.39 -28.81
CA ARG A 497 -3.32 10.22 -29.79
C ARG A 497 -2.20 10.98 -29.09
N ASP A 498 -0.97 10.75 -29.55
CA ASP A 498 0.22 11.41 -29.02
C ASP A 498 0.69 12.54 -29.95
N SER A 499 0.70 13.76 -29.45
CA SER A 499 1.30 14.93 -30.09
C SER A 499 2.70 15.17 -29.51
N VAL A 500 3.68 14.42 -30.00
CA VAL A 500 5.07 14.45 -29.53
C VAL A 500 5.67 15.88 -29.54
N ALA A 501 5.41 16.66 -30.60
CA ALA A 501 5.92 18.03 -30.71
C ALA A 501 5.32 18.99 -29.70
N GLY A 502 4.02 18.85 -29.40
CA GLY A 502 3.32 19.69 -28.44
C GLY A 502 3.30 19.13 -27.02
N ASN A 503 4.02 18.04 -26.78
CA ASN A 503 4.04 17.29 -25.51
C ASN A 503 2.65 17.11 -24.89
N THR A 504 1.73 16.52 -25.65
CA THR A 504 0.34 16.32 -25.25
C THR A 504 -0.15 14.94 -25.66
N ILE A 505 -0.82 14.25 -24.74
CA ILE A 505 -1.51 12.98 -25.02
C ILE A 505 -3.01 13.14 -24.81
N PHE A 506 -3.77 12.57 -25.73
CA PHE A 506 -5.22 12.45 -25.63
C PHE A 506 -5.56 10.98 -25.43
N VAL A 507 -6.45 10.72 -24.47
CA VAL A 507 -7.02 9.39 -24.21
C VAL A 507 -8.53 9.53 -24.31
N ASN A 508 -9.17 8.70 -25.15
CA ASN A 508 -10.62 8.69 -25.29
C ASN A 508 -11.15 7.31 -24.90
N GLU A 509 -12.19 7.29 -24.12
CA GLU A 509 -12.86 6.10 -23.60
C GLU A 509 -14.36 6.21 -23.92
N SER A 510 -15.04 5.07 -24.10
CA SER A 510 -16.45 5.02 -24.48
C SER A 510 -17.12 3.81 -23.83
N TYR A 511 -18.20 4.10 -23.09
CA TYR A 511 -18.92 3.10 -22.28
C TYR A 511 -20.43 3.18 -22.50
N LEU A 512 -21.11 2.05 -22.28
CA LEU A 512 -22.53 1.99 -22.00
C LEU A 512 -22.72 1.74 -20.51
N VAL A 513 -23.67 2.44 -19.93
CA VAL A 513 -24.04 2.31 -18.51
C VAL A 513 -25.45 1.76 -18.46
N HIS A 514 -25.57 0.49 -18.10
CA HIS A 514 -26.87 -0.17 -17.94
C HIS A 514 -27.57 0.37 -16.69
N ASP A 515 -28.89 0.47 -16.76
CA ASP A 515 -29.71 0.99 -15.66
C ASP A 515 -29.16 2.30 -15.07
N ILE A 516 -28.76 3.25 -15.91
CA ILE A 516 -28.16 4.51 -15.48
C ILE A 516 -29.12 5.31 -14.58
N TRP A 517 -30.41 5.21 -14.82
CA TRP A 517 -31.45 5.75 -13.95
C TRP A 517 -31.78 4.73 -12.86
N LYS A 518 -31.56 5.11 -11.60
CA LYS A 518 -31.94 4.30 -10.43
C LYS A 518 -33.29 4.73 -9.90
N ASN A 519 -34.12 3.81 -9.45
CA ASN A 519 -35.38 4.15 -8.77
C ASN A 519 -35.06 4.72 -7.37
N ASP A 520 -35.51 5.95 -7.11
CA ASP A 520 -35.50 6.49 -5.74
C ASP A 520 -36.76 5.96 -5.03
N SER A 521 -36.53 5.01 -4.14
CA SER A 521 -37.60 4.38 -3.33
C SER A 521 -38.37 5.36 -2.43
N SER A 522 -37.78 6.53 -2.14
CA SER A 522 -38.37 7.54 -1.25
C SER A 522 -39.34 8.50 -1.99
N SER A 523 -39.06 8.79 -3.27
CA SER A 523 -39.77 9.84 -4.02
C SER A 523 -40.53 9.33 -5.25
N ASN A 524 -40.41 8.05 -5.59
CA ASN A 524 -40.95 7.44 -6.81
C ASN A 524 -40.48 8.15 -8.10
N LYS A 525 -39.25 8.67 -8.07
CA LYS A 525 -38.57 9.35 -9.17
C LYS A 525 -37.38 8.54 -9.61
N LEU A 526 -36.88 8.83 -10.80
CA LEU A 526 -35.62 8.32 -11.31
C LEU A 526 -34.48 9.22 -10.80
N LEU A 527 -33.39 8.63 -10.36
CA LEU A 527 -32.21 9.27 -9.81
C LEU A 527 -30.97 8.91 -10.63
N PHE A 528 -30.19 9.88 -11.02
CA PHE A 528 -28.81 9.73 -11.49
C PHE A 528 -27.87 10.55 -10.61
N THR A 529 -26.84 9.92 -10.07
CA THR A 529 -25.84 10.60 -9.23
C THR A 529 -24.53 10.73 -10.00
N THR A 530 -24.02 11.95 -10.15
CA THR A 530 -22.67 12.19 -10.69
C THR A 530 -21.63 12.06 -9.57
N ASN A 531 -20.41 11.65 -9.95
CA ASN A 531 -19.29 11.58 -9.02
C ASN A 531 -18.04 12.18 -9.67
N ALA A 532 -17.55 13.28 -9.14
CA ALA A 532 -16.27 13.87 -9.55
C ALA A 532 -15.07 13.12 -8.92
N GLN A 533 -15.00 11.79 -9.19
CA GLN A 533 -14.06 10.89 -8.51
C GLN A 533 -12.61 11.24 -8.78
N SER A 534 -12.24 11.61 -10.00
CA SER A 534 -10.87 12.01 -10.35
C SER A 534 -10.40 13.25 -9.57
N PHE A 535 -11.32 14.18 -9.28
CA PHE A 535 -11.04 15.30 -8.38
C PHE A 535 -10.96 14.83 -6.91
N TYR A 536 -11.92 14.03 -6.46
CA TYR A 536 -11.95 13.49 -5.10
C TYR A 536 -10.65 12.75 -4.74
N ASP A 537 -10.14 11.92 -5.66
CA ASP A 537 -8.91 11.14 -5.48
C ASP A 537 -7.64 12.02 -5.44
N ALA A 538 -7.72 13.26 -5.90
CA ALA A 538 -6.63 14.22 -5.80
C ALA A 538 -6.52 14.88 -4.41
N LEU A 539 -7.55 14.75 -3.57
CA LEU A 539 -7.62 15.38 -2.26
C LEU A 539 -7.02 14.50 -1.17
N SER A 540 -6.21 15.07 -0.30
CA SER A 540 -5.68 14.40 0.90
C SER A 540 -6.68 14.58 2.06
N PHE A 541 -7.67 13.70 2.14
CA PHE A 541 -8.72 13.79 3.14
C PHE A 541 -8.22 13.48 4.55
N ILE A 542 -8.35 14.47 5.42
CA ILE A 542 -8.14 14.36 6.87
C ILE A 542 -9.34 14.91 7.61
N SER A 543 -9.62 14.40 8.81
CA SER A 543 -10.70 14.86 9.69
C SER A 543 -10.20 15.52 10.99
N ASP A 544 -8.94 15.25 11.38
CA ASP A 544 -8.35 15.80 12.60
C ASP A 544 -7.82 17.21 12.36
N ASP A 545 -8.56 18.21 12.84
CA ASP A 545 -8.20 19.63 12.78
C ASP A 545 -7.13 20.04 13.82
N LYS A 546 -6.80 19.13 14.77
CA LYS A 546 -5.78 19.35 15.82
C LYS A 546 -4.45 18.66 15.53
N ARG A 547 -4.32 18.08 14.36
CA ARG A 547 -3.10 17.41 13.90
C ARG A 547 -1.86 18.31 14.07
N LYS A 548 -0.76 17.70 14.57
CA LYS A 548 0.48 18.40 14.91
C LYS A 548 1.58 18.29 13.85
N ILE A 549 1.33 17.57 12.78
CA ILE A 549 2.26 17.36 11.68
C ILE A 549 1.62 17.85 10.37
N PRO A 550 2.43 18.38 9.42
CA PRO A 550 1.91 18.88 8.16
C PRO A 550 1.21 17.78 7.36
N VAL A 551 0.36 18.17 6.42
CA VAL A 551 -0.37 17.25 5.53
C VAL A 551 0.21 17.35 4.15
N SER A 552 0.68 16.24 3.56
CA SER A 552 1.08 16.23 2.16
C SER A 552 -0.13 16.39 1.24
N ILE A 553 0.01 17.20 0.21
CA ILE A 553 -0.94 17.31 -0.90
C ILE A 553 -0.22 17.04 -2.21
N ARG A 554 -0.95 16.57 -3.21
CA ARG A 554 -0.37 16.33 -4.53
C ARG A 554 0.20 17.62 -5.11
N TYR A 555 1.47 17.62 -5.47
CA TYR A 555 2.19 18.78 -5.98
C TYR A 555 3.36 18.38 -6.90
N PRO A 556 3.57 19.09 -8.02
CA PRO A 556 2.64 20.05 -8.63
C PRO A 556 1.37 19.37 -9.14
N TYR A 557 0.25 20.07 -9.13
CA TYR A 557 -1.00 19.55 -9.67
C TYR A 557 -1.86 20.68 -10.25
N ASP A 558 -2.36 20.49 -11.47
CA ASP A 558 -3.26 21.43 -12.17
C ASP A 558 -4.29 20.59 -12.93
N LEU A 559 -5.53 20.56 -12.43
CA LEU A 559 -6.62 19.75 -12.96
C LEU A 559 -7.78 20.64 -13.40
N ASP A 560 -8.14 20.58 -14.68
CA ASP A 560 -9.45 20.96 -15.17
C ASP A 560 -10.32 19.71 -15.31
N TYR A 561 -11.45 19.67 -14.62
CA TYR A 561 -12.34 18.53 -14.69
C TYR A 561 -13.76 18.99 -14.99
N GLN A 562 -14.40 18.40 -15.97
CA GLN A 562 -15.76 18.73 -16.37
C GLN A 562 -16.63 17.46 -16.45
N ILE A 563 -17.81 17.53 -15.85
CA ILE A 563 -18.88 16.58 -16.07
C ILE A 563 -19.96 17.29 -16.90
N ILE A 564 -20.23 16.76 -18.08
CA ILE A 564 -21.21 17.30 -19.01
C ILE A 564 -22.35 16.29 -19.13
N LEU A 565 -23.55 16.67 -18.73
CA LEU A 565 -24.72 15.82 -18.77
C LEU A 565 -25.65 16.29 -19.88
N HIS A 566 -25.86 15.47 -20.91
CA HIS A 566 -26.93 15.64 -21.86
C HIS A 566 -28.20 15.00 -21.26
N THR A 567 -29.15 15.82 -20.92
CA THR A 567 -30.34 15.43 -20.17
C THR A 567 -31.58 15.34 -21.08
N PRO A 568 -32.54 14.43 -20.83
CA PRO A 568 -33.73 14.30 -21.65
C PRO A 568 -34.67 15.50 -21.55
N VAL A 569 -34.59 16.26 -20.47
CA VAL A 569 -35.41 17.46 -20.21
C VAL A 569 -34.53 18.59 -19.68
N LYS A 570 -35.03 19.79 -19.70
CA LYS A 570 -34.37 20.98 -19.11
C LYS A 570 -34.45 20.89 -17.58
N TRP A 571 -33.30 20.99 -16.92
CA TRP A 571 -33.18 21.08 -15.45
C TRP A 571 -33.05 22.52 -14.98
N SER A 572 -33.42 22.77 -13.74
CA SER A 572 -33.00 23.95 -12.97
C SER A 572 -32.10 23.51 -11.83
N LEU A 573 -30.96 24.15 -11.64
CA LEU A 573 -30.05 23.91 -10.55
C LEU A 573 -29.98 25.15 -9.66
N ASP A 574 -30.09 24.93 -8.37
CA ASP A 574 -29.86 25.96 -7.36
C ASP A 574 -28.53 25.65 -6.65
N GLN A 575 -27.43 25.81 -7.40
CA GLN A 575 -26.09 25.55 -6.86
C GLN A 575 -25.26 26.83 -6.86
N THR A 576 -24.72 27.17 -5.71
CA THR A 576 -23.83 28.31 -5.51
C THR A 576 -22.41 27.96 -5.98
N PRO A 577 -21.76 28.78 -6.82
CA PRO A 577 -20.36 28.60 -7.13
C PRO A 577 -19.51 28.60 -5.87
N LEU A 578 -18.50 27.74 -5.85
CA LEU A 578 -17.53 27.67 -4.75
C LEU A 578 -16.15 28.09 -5.25
N HIS A 579 -15.62 29.14 -4.63
CA HIS A 579 -14.26 29.61 -4.86
C HIS A 579 -13.47 29.58 -3.58
N LEU A 580 -12.34 28.85 -3.58
CA LEU A 580 -11.39 28.78 -2.48
C LEU A 580 -10.01 29.16 -3.01
N GLN A 581 -9.38 30.15 -2.37
CA GLN A 581 -8.04 30.60 -2.76
C GLN A 581 -7.20 30.88 -1.53
N ASN A 582 -5.98 30.36 -1.51
CA ASN A 582 -4.99 30.60 -0.46
C ASN A 582 -3.57 30.39 -1.02
N GLU A 583 -2.55 30.45 -0.17
CA GLU A 583 -1.15 30.30 -0.56
C GLU A 583 -0.75 28.86 -0.95
N TYR A 584 -1.60 27.84 -0.69
CA TYR A 584 -1.29 26.41 -0.91
C TYR A 584 -2.03 25.84 -2.12
N TYR A 585 -3.26 26.30 -2.37
CA TYR A 585 -4.09 25.83 -3.49
C TYR A 585 -5.15 26.85 -3.88
N THR A 586 -5.69 26.66 -5.08
CA THR A 586 -6.96 27.25 -5.51
C THR A 586 -7.91 26.15 -5.93
N PHE A 587 -9.19 26.35 -5.64
CA PHE A 587 -10.27 25.49 -6.08
C PHE A 587 -11.46 26.33 -6.54
N ASP A 588 -11.91 26.05 -7.76
CA ASP A 588 -13.09 26.68 -8.36
C ASP A 588 -14.09 25.61 -8.77
N TYR A 589 -15.33 25.76 -8.36
CA TYR A 589 -16.46 24.96 -8.81
C TYR A 589 -17.55 25.83 -9.34
N THR A 590 -18.10 25.46 -10.51
CA THR A 590 -19.29 26.07 -11.09
C THR A 590 -20.21 25.02 -11.69
N ALA A 591 -21.52 25.23 -11.53
CA ALA A 591 -22.54 24.46 -12.22
C ALA A 591 -23.31 25.38 -13.15
N THR A 592 -23.39 25.05 -14.44
CA THR A 592 -24.09 25.84 -15.44
C THR A 592 -25.08 25.00 -16.23
N ILE A 593 -26.20 25.60 -16.62
CA ILE A 593 -27.22 24.95 -17.46
C ILE A 593 -27.28 25.67 -18.79
N ARG A 594 -27.22 24.91 -19.87
CA ARG A 594 -27.44 25.38 -21.24
C ARG A 594 -28.43 24.44 -21.92
N GLU A 595 -29.69 24.90 -22.07
CA GLU A 595 -30.76 24.07 -22.63
C GLU A 595 -30.95 22.73 -21.92
N GLN A 596 -30.64 21.61 -22.58
CA GLN A 596 -30.68 20.24 -22.05
C GLN A 596 -29.28 19.76 -21.66
N GLN A 597 -28.39 20.69 -21.31
CA GLN A 597 -27.06 20.39 -20.81
C GLN A 597 -26.86 20.91 -19.40
N VAL A 598 -26.35 20.08 -18.51
CA VAL A 598 -25.81 20.46 -17.20
C VAL A 598 -24.30 20.31 -17.27
N ILE A 599 -23.56 21.34 -16.94
CA ILE A 599 -22.09 21.36 -16.98
C ILE A 599 -21.58 21.67 -15.58
N LEU A 600 -20.91 20.72 -14.96
CA LEU A 600 -20.18 20.88 -13.72
C LEU A 600 -18.71 21.06 -14.06
N SER A 601 -18.12 22.16 -13.64
CA SER A 601 -16.71 22.47 -13.89
C SER A 601 -15.96 22.63 -12.59
N TYR A 602 -14.83 21.96 -12.50
CA TYR A 602 -13.91 21.97 -11.37
C TYR A 602 -12.54 22.38 -11.88
N HIS A 603 -11.90 23.32 -11.21
CA HIS A 603 -10.50 23.64 -11.41
C HIS A 603 -9.77 23.54 -10.08
N PHE A 604 -8.76 22.69 -9.98
CA PHE A 604 -7.97 22.51 -8.77
C PHE A 604 -6.48 22.61 -9.09
N LYS A 605 -5.81 23.55 -8.41
CA LYS A 605 -4.38 23.76 -8.60
C LYS A 605 -3.68 23.91 -7.27
N THR A 606 -2.53 23.27 -7.12
CA THR A 606 -1.70 23.35 -5.93
C THR A 606 -0.45 24.20 -6.16
N PHE A 607 -0.03 24.94 -5.12
CA PHE A 607 1.14 25.80 -5.10
C PHE A 607 2.20 25.35 -4.09
N SER A 608 1.90 24.36 -3.29
CA SER A 608 2.75 23.77 -2.27
C SER A 608 2.58 22.24 -2.26
N ASP A 609 3.58 21.54 -1.80
CA ASP A 609 3.53 20.09 -1.60
C ASP A 609 2.88 19.68 -0.25
N HIS A 610 2.56 20.66 0.60
CA HIS A 610 1.98 20.40 1.91
C HIS A 610 1.13 21.55 2.43
N ILE A 611 0.28 21.20 3.40
CA ILE A 611 -0.46 22.13 4.25
C ILE A 611 0.26 22.20 5.60
N PRO A 612 0.76 23.38 6.03
CA PRO A 612 1.43 23.52 7.31
C PRO A 612 0.45 23.41 8.48
N VAL A 613 0.95 23.02 9.64
CA VAL A 613 0.14 22.76 10.86
C VAL A 613 -0.81 23.90 11.17
N LYS A 614 -0.34 25.15 11.05
CA LYS A 614 -1.14 26.37 11.33
C LYS A 614 -2.39 26.49 10.46
N PHE A 615 -2.39 25.91 9.24
CA PHE A 615 -3.49 26.02 8.28
C PHE A 615 -4.42 24.79 8.28
N ILE A 616 -4.07 23.72 8.97
CA ILE A 616 -4.86 22.47 9.02
C ILE A 616 -6.33 22.70 9.41
N PRO A 617 -6.67 23.51 10.44
CA PRO A 617 -8.07 23.75 10.78
C PRO A 617 -8.90 24.38 9.64
N GLN A 618 -8.27 25.25 8.84
CA GLN A 618 -8.91 25.80 7.66
C GLN A 618 -9.01 24.78 6.52
N TYR A 619 -7.96 24.00 6.29
CA TYR A 619 -7.95 22.95 5.26
C TYR A 619 -9.05 21.91 5.49
N VAL A 620 -9.27 21.47 6.74
CA VAL A 620 -10.37 20.55 7.08
C VAL A 620 -11.75 21.15 6.78
N LYS A 621 -11.94 22.46 7.00
CA LYS A 621 -13.19 23.16 6.62
C LYS A 621 -13.35 23.24 5.10
N ASP A 622 -12.27 23.51 4.39
CA ASP A 622 -12.29 23.61 2.93
C ASP A 622 -12.52 22.21 2.30
N LEU A 623 -11.92 21.15 2.84
CA LEU A 623 -12.19 19.77 2.41
C LEU A 623 -13.67 19.40 2.52
N LYS A 624 -14.36 19.84 3.58
CA LYS A 624 -15.81 19.60 3.73
C LYS A 624 -16.59 20.27 2.62
N LYS A 625 -16.29 21.55 2.32
CA LYS A 625 -16.93 22.28 1.22
C LYS A 625 -16.63 21.67 -0.14
N MET A 626 -15.37 21.26 -0.39
CA MET A 626 -14.99 20.57 -1.61
C MET A 626 -15.76 19.25 -1.76
N ASN A 627 -15.89 18.48 -0.67
CA ASN A 627 -16.61 17.21 -0.68
C ASN A 627 -18.11 17.37 -0.98
N GLU A 628 -18.73 18.46 -0.53
CA GLU A 628 -20.16 18.77 -0.77
C GLU A 628 -20.48 18.93 -2.27
N VAL A 629 -19.49 19.28 -3.08
CA VAL A 629 -19.67 19.50 -4.54
C VAL A 629 -19.12 18.36 -5.40
N THR A 630 -18.57 17.27 -4.79
CA THR A 630 -18.03 16.13 -5.56
C THR A 630 -19.10 15.24 -6.17
N SER A 631 -20.32 15.29 -5.64
CA SER A 631 -21.46 14.52 -6.17
C SER A 631 -22.67 15.43 -6.35
N MET A 632 -23.49 15.11 -7.33
CA MET A 632 -24.75 15.80 -7.57
C MET A 632 -25.81 14.80 -8.01
N ASP A 633 -26.97 14.89 -7.37
CA ASP A 633 -28.14 14.09 -7.69
C ASP A 633 -29.04 14.81 -8.68
N LEU A 634 -29.37 14.14 -9.79
CA LEU A 634 -30.40 14.55 -10.72
C LEU A 634 -31.61 13.64 -10.58
N THR A 635 -32.75 14.21 -10.24
CA THR A 635 -34.02 13.48 -10.15
C THR A 635 -34.90 13.77 -11.35
N TRP A 636 -35.41 12.73 -12.00
CA TRP A 636 -36.29 12.85 -13.16
C TRP A 636 -37.62 12.14 -12.90
N ASN A 637 -38.72 12.81 -13.27
CA ASN A 637 -40.04 12.20 -13.26
C ASN A 637 -40.53 12.14 -14.72
N PRO A 638 -40.28 11.06 -15.45
CA PRO A 638 -40.86 10.86 -16.77
C PRO A 638 -42.37 10.78 -16.59
N GLY A 639 -43.12 11.76 -17.01
CA GLY A 639 -44.58 11.81 -16.83
C GLY A 639 -45.26 10.48 -17.11
N THR A 640 -46.47 10.29 -16.63
CA THR A 640 -47.24 9.03 -16.57
C THR A 640 -47.36 8.23 -17.88
N ALA A 641 -46.92 8.78 -19.01
CA ALA A 641 -46.87 8.11 -20.30
C ALA A 641 -45.54 7.37 -20.58
N ALA A 642 -44.44 7.70 -19.89
CA ALA A 642 -43.12 7.05 -20.05
C ALA A 642 -42.76 6.11 -18.91
N ALA A 643 -43.43 6.21 -17.77
CA ALA A 643 -43.29 5.29 -16.66
C ALA A 643 -44.06 3.98 -16.94
N ARG A 644 -43.56 3.14 -17.85
CA ARG A 644 -43.70 1.72 -17.59
C ARG A 644 -42.65 1.39 -16.50
N HIS A 645 -42.97 1.80 -15.26
CA HIS A 645 -42.52 0.98 -14.17
C HIS A 645 -42.96 -0.44 -14.49
N PRO A 646 -42.10 -1.45 -14.45
CA PRO A 646 -42.63 -2.71 -14.06
C PRO A 646 -43.31 -2.37 -12.74
N ASP A 647 -44.67 -2.35 -12.77
CA ASP A 647 -45.49 -2.24 -11.57
C ASP A 647 -44.70 -2.99 -10.50
N GLY A 648 -44.45 -2.40 -9.34
CA GLY A 648 -43.94 -3.12 -8.16
C GLY A 648 -44.93 -4.18 -7.71
N LYS A 649 -45.40 -4.99 -8.63
CA LYS A 649 -46.19 -6.19 -8.43
C LYS A 649 -45.23 -7.19 -7.85
N GLY A 650 -45.24 -7.26 -6.55
CA GLY A 650 -44.64 -8.37 -5.87
C GLY A 650 -45.08 -9.66 -6.60
N ASN A 651 -44.13 -10.55 -6.82
CA ASN A 651 -44.48 -11.86 -7.41
C ASN A 651 -45.36 -12.62 -6.42
N TRP A 652 -46.68 -12.44 -6.57
CA TRP A 652 -47.69 -13.06 -5.69
C TRP A 652 -47.56 -14.58 -5.63
N LEU A 653 -47.10 -15.22 -6.71
CA LEU A 653 -46.85 -16.65 -6.75
C LEU A 653 -45.67 -17.00 -5.81
N ALA A 654 -44.60 -16.23 -5.87
CA ALA A 654 -43.45 -16.43 -4.98
C ALA A 654 -43.81 -16.17 -3.51
N ILE A 655 -44.63 -15.15 -3.23
CA ILE A 655 -45.11 -14.84 -1.87
C ILE A 655 -45.98 -15.98 -1.34
N VAL A 656 -46.90 -16.49 -2.15
CA VAL A 656 -47.79 -17.62 -1.77
C VAL A 656 -46.96 -18.89 -1.52
N LEU A 657 -46.00 -19.19 -2.39
CA LEU A 657 -45.06 -20.30 -2.20
C LEU A 657 -44.23 -20.15 -0.93
N ALA A 658 -43.75 -18.95 -0.65
CA ALA A 658 -42.97 -18.64 0.57
C ALA A 658 -43.82 -18.87 1.81
N LEU A 659 -45.08 -18.45 1.82
CA LEU A 659 -46.01 -18.68 2.95
C LEU A 659 -46.34 -20.17 3.10
N LEU A 660 -46.48 -20.90 1.99
CA LEU A 660 -46.68 -22.35 2.01
C LEU A 660 -45.46 -23.06 2.63
N PHE A 661 -44.26 -22.73 2.18
CA PHE A 661 -43.03 -23.28 2.78
C PHE A 661 -42.88 -22.91 4.24
N ALA A 662 -43.21 -21.69 4.61
CA ALA A 662 -43.18 -21.26 6.01
C ALA A 662 -44.15 -22.07 6.89
N GLY A 663 -45.38 -22.34 6.38
CA GLY A 663 -46.34 -23.20 7.06
C GLY A 663 -45.88 -24.64 7.22
N VAL A 664 -45.31 -25.22 6.17
CA VAL A 664 -44.78 -26.59 6.19
C VAL A 664 -43.63 -26.70 7.18
N PHE A 665 -42.66 -25.78 7.11
CA PHE A 665 -41.49 -25.84 7.99
C PHE A 665 -41.79 -25.46 9.44
N ALA A 666 -42.75 -24.57 9.68
CA ALA A 666 -43.28 -24.34 11.03
C ALA A 666 -43.93 -25.59 11.61
N GLY A 667 -44.70 -26.33 10.78
CA GLY A 667 -45.28 -27.60 11.18
C GLY A 667 -44.22 -28.65 11.50
N LEU A 668 -43.21 -28.80 10.67
CA LEU A 668 -42.06 -29.68 10.92
C LEU A 668 -41.31 -29.26 12.17
N ALA A 669 -41.03 -27.96 12.34
CA ALA A 669 -40.37 -27.44 13.56
C ALA A 669 -41.19 -27.78 14.82
N PHE A 670 -42.53 -27.70 14.76
CA PHE A 670 -43.43 -28.10 15.86
C PHE A 670 -43.39 -29.61 16.16
N ILE A 671 -43.25 -30.45 15.14
CA ILE A 671 -43.10 -31.90 15.35
C ILE A 671 -41.76 -32.19 16.02
N PHE A 672 -40.66 -31.57 15.52
CA PHE A 672 -39.33 -31.71 16.13
C PHE A 672 -39.25 -31.14 17.54
N TYR A 673 -39.95 -30.05 17.81
CA TYR A 673 -40.07 -29.49 19.17
C TYR A 673 -40.60 -30.50 20.19
N LYS A 674 -41.52 -31.40 19.80
CA LYS A 674 -42.08 -32.46 20.66
C LYS A 674 -41.12 -33.63 20.88
N HIS A 675 -40.04 -33.74 20.15
CA HIS A 675 -39.10 -34.83 20.33
C HIS A 675 -38.23 -34.62 21.59
N SER A 676 -37.89 -35.69 22.29
CA SER A 676 -36.99 -35.71 23.44
C SER A 676 -36.06 -36.90 23.36
N VAL A 677 -34.84 -36.71 23.81
CA VAL A 677 -33.82 -37.80 23.95
C VAL A 677 -33.96 -38.47 25.30
N THR A 678 -34.31 -37.72 26.32
CA THR A 678 -34.51 -38.25 27.73
C THR A 678 -35.82 -38.99 27.83
N PRO A 679 -35.87 -40.20 28.45
CA PRO A 679 -37.10 -40.95 28.64
C PRO A 679 -38.15 -40.20 29.45
N ALA A 680 -39.43 -40.41 29.13
CA ALA A 680 -40.55 -39.77 29.84
C ALA A 680 -40.58 -40.26 31.28
N GLY A 681 -40.48 -39.35 32.24
CA GLY A 681 -40.56 -39.66 33.71
C GLY A 681 -39.32 -39.21 34.48
N GLU A 682 -38.19 -38.95 33.82
CA GLU A 682 -37.00 -38.42 34.46
C GLU A 682 -37.08 -36.86 34.52
N THR A 683 -36.83 -36.27 35.70
CA THR A 683 -36.75 -34.82 35.90
C THR A 683 -35.34 -34.43 36.31
N PRO A 684 -34.41 -34.40 35.39
CA PRO A 684 -33.05 -34.00 35.74
C PRO A 684 -33.00 -32.51 36.13
N GLU A 685 -32.21 -32.18 37.15
CA GLU A 685 -31.92 -30.79 37.49
C GLU A 685 -31.14 -30.16 36.35
N SER A 686 -31.64 -29.01 35.82
CA SER A 686 -30.95 -28.28 34.76
C SER A 686 -30.32 -27.01 35.32
N LEU A 687 -29.06 -26.76 34.99
CA LEU A 687 -28.36 -25.52 35.33
C LEU A 687 -28.98 -24.31 34.58
N PRO A 688 -28.96 -23.11 35.17
CA PRO A 688 -29.36 -21.90 34.46
C PRO A 688 -28.34 -21.55 33.34
N ILE A 689 -28.85 -20.90 32.27
CA ILE A 689 -28.02 -20.39 31.19
C ILE A 689 -27.06 -19.36 31.75
N GLY A 690 -25.76 -19.55 31.53
CA GLY A 690 -24.73 -18.67 32.04
C GLY A 690 -23.33 -19.02 31.47
N GLY A 691 -22.31 -18.23 31.80
CA GLY A 691 -20.96 -18.37 31.22
C GLY A 691 -20.96 -18.19 29.71
N GLY A 692 -20.20 -19.02 28.98
CA GLY A 692 -20.11 -18.93 27.50
C GLY A 692 -21.45 -19.06 26.77
N LEU A 693 -22.48 -19.73 27.40
CA LEU A 693 -23.81 -19.87 26.82
C LEU A 693 -24.54 -18.54 26.63
N VAL A 694 -24.13 -17.47 27.31
CA VAL A 694 -24.71 -16.11 27.11
C VAL A 694 -24.35 -15.59 25.74
N LEU A 695 -23.12 -15.82 25.28
CA LEU A 695 -22.70 -15.42 23.92
C LEU A 695 -23.46 -16.21 22.85
N LEU A 696 -23.69 -17.50 23.08
CA LEU A 696 -24.50 -18.30 22.17
C LEU A 696 -25.95 -17.81 22.14
N ALA A 697 -26.52 -17.44 23.31
CA ALA A 697 -27.87 -16.86 23.42
C ALA A 697 -28.03 -15.61 22.55
N ILE A 698 -27.07 -14.68 22.64
CA ILE A 698 -27.04 -13.44 21.80
C ILE A 698 -27.08 -13.81 20.32
N GLY A 699 -26.19 -14.73 19.88
CA GLY A 699 -26.16 -15.22 18.51
C GLY A 699 -27.49 -15.81 18.04
N LEU A 700 -28.12 -16.64 18.87
CA LEU A 700 -29.40 -17.29 18.54
C LEU A 700 -30.58 -16.32 18.46
N VAL A 701 -30.55 -15.17 19.14
CA VAL A 701 -31.57 -14.12 19.02
C VAL A 701 -31.41 -13.36 17.71
N PHE A 702 -30.17 -13.02 17.32
CA PHE A 702 -29.91 -12.24 16.12
C PHE A 702 -29.96 -13.06 14.82
N THR A 703 -29.75 -14.37 14.87
CA THR A 703 -29.77 -15.22 13.66
C THR A 703 -31.11 -15.17 12.92
N PRO A 704 -32.29 -15.36 13.55
CA PRO A 704 -33.58 -15.24 12.85
C PRO A 704 -33.82 -13.84 12.25
N MET A 705 -33.36 -12.77 12.90
CA MET A 705 -33.49 -11.41 12.40
C MET A 705 -32.68 -11.20 11.12
N GLY A 706 -31.47 -11.77 11.09
CA GLY A 706 -30.63 -11.79 9.90
C GLY A 706 -31.28 -12.56 8.73
N GLU A 707 -31.82 -13.74 9.00
CA GLU A 707 -32.53 -14.55 8.00
C GLU A 707 -33.77 -13.84 7.43
N ILE A 708 -34.58 -13.22 8.29
CA ILE A 708 -35.74 -12.42 7.84
C ILE A 708 -35.27 -11.28 6.91
N THR A 709 -34.23 -10.55 7.32
CA THR A 709 -33.68 -9.46 6.50
C THR A 709 -33.17 -9.97 5.15
N GLY A 710 -32.51 -11.14 5.15
CA GLY A 710 -32.05 -11.82 3.92
C GLY A 710 -33.21 -12.20 3.00
N ILE A 711 -34.22 -12.88 3.53
CA ILE A 711 -35.42 -13.28 2.77
C ILE A 711 -36.13 -12.06 2.18
N CYS A 712 -36.32 -10.98 2.94
CA CYS A 712 -36.99 -9.77 2.46
C CYS A 712 -36.22 -9.06 1.32
N LYS A 713 -34.93 -9.29 1.19
CA LYS A 713 -34.08 -8.74 0.12
C LYS A 713 -33.93 -9.65 -1.10
N MET A 714 -34.53 -10.84 -1.09
CA MET A 714 -34.42 -11.75 -2.21
C MET A 714 -35.16 -11.23 -3.44
N ALA A 715 -34.46 -11.14 -4.57
CA ALA A 715 -35.01 -10.66 -5.83
C ALA A 715 -36.15 -11.55 -6.37
N VAL A 716 -36.31 -12.77 -5.87
CA VAL A 716 -37.38 -13.71 -6.23
C VAL A 716 -38.79 -13.17 -5.96
N PHE A 717 -38.94 -12.21 -5.02
CA PHE A 717 -40.22 -11.56 -4.74
C PHE A 717 -40.57 -10.42 -5.69
N ASP A 718 -39.65 -10.01 -6.57
CA ASP A 718 -39.87 -9.00 -7.60
C ASP A 718 -40.29 -9.69 -8.92
N TYR A 719 -41.47 -9.35 -9.45
CA TYR A 719 -41.95 -9.90 -10.69
C TYR A 719 -41.07 -9.50 -11.89
N SER A 720 -40.50 -8.32 -11.87
CA SER A 720 -39.59 -7.81 -12.91
C SER A 720 -38.32 -8.65 -13.03
N TYR A 721 -37.85 -9.17 -11.92
CA TYR A 721 -36.66 -10.05 -11.89
C TYR A 721 -36.91 -11.36 -12.65
N TRP A 722 -38.10 -11.93 -12.56
CA TRP A 722 -38.47 -13.15 -13.31
C TRP A 722 -38.56 -12.92 -14.80
N ILE A 723 -39.05 -11.74 -15.22
CA ILE A 723 -39.08 -11.33 -16.62
C ILE A 723 -37.64 -11.17 -17.12
N SER A 724 -36.80 -10.46 -16.38
CA SER A 724 -35.39 -10.22 -16.76
C SER A 724 -34.60 -11.52 -16.95
N ILE A 725 -34.85 -12.55 -16.13
CA ILE A 725 -34.23 -13.88 -16.28
C ILE A 725 -34.76 -14.59 -17.54
N SER A 726 -36.06 -14.44 -17.82
CA SER A 726 -36.68 -15.09 -18.99
C SER A 726 -36.17 -14.53 -20.31
N ASP A 727 -35.73 -13.26 -20.33
CA ASP A 727 -35.21 -12.55 -21.50
C ASP A 727 -33.70 -12.74 -21.74
N ARG A 728 -32.97 -13.33 -20.78
CA ARG A 728 -31.53 -13.56 -20.89
C ARG A 728 -31.19 -14.78 -21.73
N GLN A 729 -30.63 -14.54 -22.91
CA GLN A 729 -30.19 -15.60 -23.84
C GLN A 729 -28.82 -16.23 -23.44
N ASP A 730 -28.06 -15.62 -22.54
CA ASP A 730 -26.78 -16.10 -22.06
C ASP A 730 -26.89 -17.16 -20.97
N LEU A 731 -28.04 -17.25 -20.31
CA LEU A 731 -28.37 -18.31 -19.35
C LEU A 731 -28.75 -19.59 -20.08
N GLY A 732 -28.23 -20.72 -19.64
CA GLY A 732 -28.52 -22.02 -20.25
C GLY A 732 -30.02 -22.37 -20.25
N ASN A 733 -30.45 -23.35 -19.47
CA ASN A 733 -31.88 -23.69 -19.36
C ASN A 733 -32.58 -22.79 -18.32
N ILE A 734 -33.37 -21.83 -18.78
CA ILE A 734 -34.10 -20.85 -17.93
C ILE A 734 -34.93 -21.53 -16.83
N THR A 735 -35.57 -22.65 -17.16
CA THR A 735 -36.37 -23.42 -16.20
C THR A 735 -35.53 -23.95 -15.04
N VAL A 736 -34.30 -24.35 -15.31
CA VAL A 736 -33.34 -24.79 -14.25
C VAL A 736 -32.97 -23.62 -13.33
N VAL A 737 -32.75 -22.44 -13.90
CA VAL A 737 -32.44 -21.22 -13.12
C VAL A 737 -33.64 -20.83 -12.25
N GLN A 738 -34.86 -20.89 -12.79
CA GLN A 738 -36.08 -20.60 -12.04
C GLN A 738 -36.31 -21.60 -10.90
N LEU A 739 -36.08 -22.88 -11.14
CA LEU A 739 -36.16 -23.93 -10.09
C LEU A 739 -35.11 -23.74 -9.02
N PHE A 740 -33.91 -23.35 -9.42
CA PHE A 740 -32.84 -23.04 -8.47
C PHE A 740 -33.22 -21.87 -7.53
N LEU A 741 -33.78 -20.79 -8.05
CA LEU A 741 -34.23 -19.65 -7.25
C LEU A 741 -35.36 -20.01 -6.27
N ILE A 742 -36.30 -20.87 -6.69
CA ILE A 742 -37.35 -21.38 -5.81
C ILE A 742 -36.74 -22.27 -4.72
N MET A 743 -35.78 -23.12 -5.07
CA MET A 743 -35.06 -23.96 -4.09
C MET A 743 -34.28 -23.11 -3.08
N GLU A 744 -33.58 -22.08 -3.52
CA GLU A 744 -32.87 -21.14 -2.68
C GLU A 744 -33.84 -20.46 -1.67
N MET A 745 -34.97 -19.94 -2.14
CA MET A 745 -36.03 -19.39 -1.30
C MET A 745 -36.53 -20.40 -0.27
N MET A 746 -36.82 -21.64 -0.71
CA MET A 746 -37.28 -22.70 0.17
C MET A 746 -36.29 -23.01 1.29
N VAL A 747 -34.99 -23.12 0.96
CA VAL A 747 -33.96 -23.41 1.97
C VAL A 747 -33.79 -22.24 2.94
N ASN A 748 -33.80 -20.99 2.48
CA ASN A 748 -33.73 -19.82 3.37
C ASN A 748 -34.92 -19.78 4.35
N ILE A 749 -36.13 -20.09 3.92
CA ILE A 749 -37.30 -20.19 4.80
C ILE A 749 -37.19 -21.37 5.77
N PHE A 750 -36.65 -22.49 5.34
CA PHE A 750 -36.33 -23.62 6.20
C PHE A 750 -35.32 -23.22 7.30
N MET A 751 -34.23 -22.53 6.91
CA MET A 751 -33.20 -22.05 7.86
C MET A 751 -33.79 -21.07 8.86
N LEU A 752 -34.67 -20.17 8.43
CA LEU A 752 -35.40 -19.28 9.35
C LEU A 752 -36.23 -20.07 10.36
N ALA A 753 -37.07 -20.99 9.93
CA ALA A 753 -37.89 -21.81 10.83
C ALA A 753 -37.03 -22.62 11.78
N TYR A 754 -35.90 -23.14 11.29
CA TYR A 754 -34.96 -23.90 12.11
C TYR A 754 -34.22 -23.02 13.13
N SER A 755 -33.80 -21.80 12.76
CA SER A 755 -33.16 -20.86 13.68
C SER A 755 -34.11 -20.43 14.82
N ILE A 756 -35.40 -20.23 14.52
CA ILE A 756 -36.43 -19.96 15.53
C ILE A 756 -36.60 -21.17 16.46
N LEU A 757 -36.67 -22.37 15.89
CA LEU A 757 -36.72 -23.61 16.69
C LEU A 757 -35.54 -23.73 17.63
N LEU A 758 -34.32 -23.47 17.14
CA LEU A 758 -33.10 -23.51 17.95
C LEU A 758 -33.17 -22.51 19.12
N ALA A 759 -33.64 -21.29 18.88
CA ALA A 759 -33.80 -20.30 19.94
C ALA A 759 -34.80 -20.79 21.00
N VAL A 760 -35.94 -21.35 20.61
CA VAL A 760 -36.93 -21.94 21.54
C VAL A 760 -36.33 -23.10 22.34
N LEU A 761 -35.65 -24.04 21.67
CA LEU A 761 -35.04 -25.18 22.35
C LEU A 761 -33.94 -24.74 23.33
N PHE A 762 -33.19 -23.71 22.98
CA PHE A 762 -32.15 -23.16 23.84
C PHE A 762 -32.68 -22.55 25.11
N PHE A 763 -33.65 -21.62 24.99
CA PHE A 763 -34.19 -20.91 26.14
C PHE A 763 -35.03 -21.82 27.07
N GLN A 764 -35.60 -22.88 26.47
CA GLN A 764 -36.30 -23.93 27.24
C GLN A 764 -35.34 -25.01 27.76
N ARG A 765 -34.04 -24.89 27.50
CA ARG A 765 -32.97 -25.81 27.93
C ARG A 765 -33.24 -27.26 27.54
N ARG A 766 -33.79 -27.45 26.31
CA ARG A 766 -34.24 -28.73 25.80
C ARG A 766 -33.05 -29.68 25.57
N ASP A 767 -33.23 -30.97 25.88
CA ASP A 767 -32.24 -32.05 25.72
C ASP A 767 -31.85 -32.30 24.26
N THR A 768 -32.70 -31.92 23.32
CA THR A 768 -32.45 -32.04 21.87
C THR A 768 -31.61 -30.88 21.30
N PHE A 769 -31.42 -29.76 22.04
CA PHE A 769 -30.75 -28.57 21.54
C PHE A 769 -29.32 -28.82 21.01
N PRO A 770 -28.41 -29.55 21.72
CA PRO A 770 -27.03 -29.75 21.24
C PRO A 770 -26.96 -30.40 19.85
N PHE A 771 -27.79 -31.42 19.63
CA PHE A 771 -27.85 -32.12 18.32
C PHE A 771 -28.50 -31.26 17.24
N ALA A 772 -29.58 -30.53 17.59
CA ALA A 772 -30.23 -29.61 16.67
C ALA A 772 -29.26 -28.48 16.21
N LEU A 773 -28.44 -27.94 17.12
CA LEU A 773 -27.44 -26.91 16.76
C LEU A 773 -26.35 -27.48 15.84
N ALA A 774 -25.85 -28.69 16.12
CA ALA A 774 -24.85 -29.34 15.26
C ALA A 774 -25.39 -29.56 13.85
N THR A 775 -26.61 -30.06 13.73
CA THR A 775 -27.30 -30.31 12.46
C THR A 775 -27.56 -28.98 11.69
N PHE A 776 -27.92 -27.92 12.40
CA PHE A 776 -28.10 -26.59 11.80
C PHE A 776 -26.82 -26.08 11.14
N TYR A 777 -25.71 -26.07 11.84
CA TYR A 777 -24.43 -25.63 11.27
C TYR A 777 -23.96 -26.52 10.12
N PHE A 778 -24.18 -27.81 10.19
CA PHE A 778 -23.87 -28.73 9.10
C PHE A 778 -24.68 -28.40 7.85
N ILE A 779 -26.01 -28.26 7.97
CA ILE A 779 -26.91 -27.94 6.85
C ILE A 779 -26.55 -26.56 6.27
N ALA A 780 -26.30 -25.55 7.14
CA ALA A 780 -25.91 -24.21 6.71
C ALA A 780 -24.61 -24.26 5.87
N THR A 781 -23.60 -25.02 6.31
CA THR A 781 -22.33 -25.16 5.59
C THR A 781 -22.52 -25.83 4.23
N VAL A 782 -23.28 -26.93 4.17
CA VAL A 782 -23.57 -27.64 2.92
C VAL A 782 -24.35 -26.76 1.96
N PHE A 783 -25.34 -26.03 2.47
CA PHE A 783 -26.15 -25.13 1.65
C PHE A 783 -25.32 -23.97 1.07
N ILE A 784 -24.52 -23.30 1.87
CA ILE A 784 -23.65 -22.20 1.40
C ILE A 784 -22.69 -22.71 0.30
N TYR A 785 -22.14 -23.90 0.47
CA TYR A 785 -21.26 -24.50 -0.55
C TYR A 785 -22.02 -24.84 -1.84
N ALA A 786 -23.18 -25.47 -1.74
CA ALA A 786 -24.00 -25.87 -2.87
C ALA A 786 -24.54 -24.63 -3.62
N ASP A 787 -25.00 -23.63 -2.88
CA ASP A 787 -25.53 -22.39 -3.43
C ASP A 787 -24.47 -21.61 -4.22
N ASN A 788 -23.28 -21.37 -3.63
CA ASN A 788 -22.17 -20.74 -4.33
C ASN A 788 -21.73 -21.51 -5.58
N SER A 789 -21.70 -22.84 -5.52
CA SER A 789 -21.32 -23.68 -6.66
C SER A 789 -22.34 -23.65 -7.79
N LEU A 790 -23.63 -23.70 -7.45
CA LEU A 790 -24.72 -23.65 -8.41
C LEU A 790 -24.88 -22.25 -9.02
N ASN A 791 -24.77 -21.19 -8.23
CA ASN A 791 -24.76 -19.82 -8.71
C ASN A 791 -23.67 -19.61 -9.76
N HIS A 792 -22.46 -20.08 -9.47
CA HIS A 792 -21.37 -19.99 -10.44
C HIS A 792 -21.66 -20.75 -11.74
N TYR A 793 -22.16 -21.97 -11.62
CA TYR A 793 -22.45 -22.81 -12.77
C TYR A 793 -23.57 -22.23 -13.64
N LEU A 794 -24.65 -21.73 -13.02
CA LEU A 794 -25.85 -21.28 -13.74
C LEU A 794 -25.69 -19.86 -14.30
N PHE A 795 -25.01 -18.95 -13.57
CA PHE A 795 -24.88 -17.55 -13.97
C PHE A 795 -23.50 -17.22 -14.60
N LYS A 796 -22.65 -18.22 -14.85
CA LYS A 796 -21.34 -18.10 -15.55
C LYS A 796 -20.47 -16.93 -15.06
N THR A 797 -20.39 -16.72 -13.75
CA THR A 797 -19.57 -15.66 -13.16
C THR A 797 -18.08 -15.95 -13.40
N GLU A 798 -17.35 -15.03 -14.05
CA GLU A 798 -16.02 -15.25 -14.64
C GLU A 798 -14.84 -15.42 -13.67
N LYS A 799 -15.03 -15.38 -12.34
CA LYS A 799 -13.88 -15.41 -11.42
C LYS A 799 -13.84 -16.66 -10.53
N PRO A 800 -12.95 -17.64 -10.83
CA PRO A 800 -12.74 -18.81 -9.93
C PRO A 800 -12.28 -18.46 -8.51
N LYS A 801 -11.68 -17.29 -8.28
CA LYS A 801 -11.18 -16.88 -6.94
C LYS A 801 -12.27 -16.38 -6.00
N ASP A 802 -13.42 -15.94 -6.51
CA ASP A 802 -14.53 -15.44 -5.68
C ASP A 802 -15.52 -16.55 -5.31
N ILE A 803 -15.45 -17.74 -5.94
CA ILE A 803 -16.31 -18.91 -5.66
C ILE A 803 -16.03 -19.47 -4.26
N PHE A 804 -14.79 -19.41 -3.82
CA PHE A 804 -14.38 -19.73 -2.46
C PHE A 804 -14.12 -18.47 -1.67
N ASN A 805 -15.16 -17.70 -1.35
CA ASN A 805 -15.04 -16.82 -0.21
C ASN A 805 -14.87 -17.71 1.03
N ILE A 806 -13.60 -18.09 1.28
CA ILE A 806 -13.21 -18.94 2.41
C ILE A 806 -13.86 -18.47 3.72
N ASN A 807 -14.07 -17.16 3.86
CA ASN A 807 -14.72 -16.59 5.02
C ASN A 807 -16.19 -17.00 5.18
N SER A 808 -16.98 -17.16 4.09
CA SER A 808 -18.39 -17.54 4.20
C SER A 808 -18.59 -18.98 4.67
N ILE A 809 -17.69 -19.89 4.30
CA ILE A 809 -17.70 -21.29 4.74
C ILE A 809 -16.98 -21.46 6.09
N LEU A 810 -15.93 -20.71 6.31
CA LEU A 810 -15.11 -20.81 7.52
C LEU A 810 -15.89 -20.42 8.80
N TRP A 811 -16.74 -19.39 8.74
CA TRP A 811 -17.49 -18.93 9.90
C TRP A 811 -18.51 -19.95 10.45
N PRO A 812 -19.36 -20.61 9.64
CA PRO A 812 -20.21 -21.70 10.14
C PRO A 812 -19.40 -22.86 10.71
N LEU A 813 -18.32 -23.26 10.04
CA LEU A 813 -17.43 -24.34 10.53
C LEU A 813 -16.73 -23.97 11.84
N LEU A 814 -16.25 -22.75 12.00
CA LEU A 814 -15.66 -22.25 13.25
C LEU A 814 -16.69 -22.26 14.39
N ARG A 815 -17.90 -21.78 14.13
CA ARG A 815 -18.99 -21.82 15.12
C ARG A 815 -19.33 -23.27 15.52
N MET A 816 -19.40 -24.15 14.54
CA MET A 816 -19.60 -25.59 14.79
C MET A 816 -18.46 -26.17 15.63
N ALA A 817 -17.22 -25.91 15.28
CA ALA A 817 -16.04 -26.40 15.98
C ALA A 817 -15.90 -25.89 17.43
N ILE A 818 -16.43 -24.70 17.71
CA ILE A 818 -16.43 -24.12 19.07
C ILE A 818 -17.62 -24.63 19.88
N TRP A 819 -18.84 -24.44 19.35
CA TRP A 819 -20.06 -24.63 20.14
C TRP A 819 -20.47 -26.09 20.30
N VAL A 820 -20.28 -26.94 19.29
CA VAL A 820 -20.68 -28.35 19.37
C VAL A 820 -19.83 -29.10 20.40
N PRO A 821 -18.49 -29.03 20.40
CA PRO A 821 -17.69 -29.63 21.46
C PRO A 821 -17.99 -29.02 22.84
N TYR A 822 -18.18 -27.70 22.92
CA TYR A 822 -18.53 -27.05 24.20
C TYR A 822 -19.82 -27.63 24.80
N LEU A 823 -20.86 -27.80 23.98
CA LEU A 823 -22.14 -28.35 24.46
C LEU A 823 -22.06 -29.86 24.83
N LEU A 824 -21.27 -30.62 24.07
CA LEU A 824 -21.18 -32.09 24.28
C LEU A 824 -20.16 -32.50 25.32
N ILE A 825 -19.10 -31.71 25.55
CA ILE A 825 -17.97 -32.07 26.41
C ILE A 825 -18.02 -31.35 27.76
N SER A 826 -18.33 -30.04 27.77
CA SER A 826 -18.31 -29.28 29.02
C SER A 826 -19.42 -29.72 29.99
N GLN A 827 -19.08 -29.80 31.29
CA GLN A 827 -20.07 -30.13 32.35
C GLN A 827 -21.25 -29.14 32.32
N ARG A 828 -20.97 -27.87 32.04
CA ARG A 828 -22.02 -26.86 31.99
C ARG A 828 -22.96 -27.06 30.78
N GLY A 829 -22.42 -27.38 29.60
CA GLY A 829 -23.23 -27.72 28.43
C GLY A 829 -24.12 -28.90 28.67
N LYS A 830 -23.55 -29.99 29.16
CA LYS A 830 -24.29 -31.24 29.49
C LYS A 830 -25.40 -31.03 30.52
N ASN A 831 -25.14 -30.26 31.56
CA ASN A 831 -26.10 -30.10 32.68
C ASN A 831 -27.10 -28.94 32.47
N THR A 832 -26.94 -28.13 31.40
CA THR A 832 -27.92 -27.09 31.11
C THR A 832 -29.06 -27.61 30.23
N PHE A 833 -28.75 -28.42 29.19
CA PHE A 833 -29.71 -28.91 28.22
C PHE A 833 -30.19 -30.34 28.55
N THR A 834 -31.02 -30.44 29.55
CA THR A 834 -31.49 -31.73 30.09
C THR A 834 -33.02 -31.87 30.16
N MET A 835 -33.78 -30.81 29.77
CA MET A 835 -35.23 -30.77 29.93
C MET A 835 -35.94 -31.50 28.78
N PRO A 836 -36.69 -32.60 29.07
CA PRO A 836 -37.52 -33.25 28.05
C PRO A 836 -38.75 -32.44 27.70
N TYR A 837 -39.42 -32.78 26.58
CA TYR A 837 -40.72 -32.24 26.25
C TYR A 837 -41.78 -32.64 27.28
N ARG A 838 -42.51 -31.66 27.81
CA ARG A 838 -43.71 -31.89 28.64
C ARG A 838 -44.92 -31.34 27.90
N PRO A 839 -45.95 -32.15 27.59
CA PRO A 839 -47.18 -31.59 27.05
C PRO A 839 -47.80 -30.62 28.05
N PRO A 840 -48.46 -29.56 27.56
CA PRO A 840 -49.22 -28.68 28.46
C PRO A 840 -50.18 -29.52 29.31
N GLN A 841 -50.12 -29.38 30.60
CA GLN A 841 -51.17 -29.93 31.46
C GLN A 841 -52.42 -29.10 31.19
N GLY A 842 -53.43 -29.73 30.56
CA GLY A 842 -54.77 -29.16 30.29
C GLY A 842 -55.56 -28.73 31.54
#